data_7fe725104028ef7f6934677335379edd
#
_entry.id   7fe725104028ef7f6934677335379edd
#
_cell.length_a   1.000
_cell.length_b   1.000
_cell.length_c   1.000
_cell.angle_alpha   90.00
_cell.angle_beta   90.00
_cell.angle_gamma   90.00
#
_symmetry.space_group_name_H-M   'P 1'
#
loop_
_entity.id
_entity.type
_entity.pdbx_description
1 polymer ?
#
loop_
_entity_poly.entity_id
_entity_poly.type
_entity_poly.pdbx_seq_one_letter_code
_entity_poly.pdbx_strand_id
1 'polypeptide(L)'
;MKNLRVRQKITGLSTAVLAACLGVGLFTAPSQAVEQRPAVSTVTPHFSDAAQKRAEPRTEDPGGPTAEALTAPADDAAHVERKSLKAADLPPLSASKDALKRDYDDPSTALPSHQAPSMKAEKRRAKKLGTAAAECNVTDFTNNTGSALVEKVKAATTDCVNTLFRIQGQDGYNAFREDQMVTIANAMRDASASYPGDDSTGMPQLILFLRAGYYVQFYDPDTVGEYGPRLRTAIQGALDGFFGSSHAFDVTDANGESLSEAIILIDSAVENARYLNIVKKMLADYDESYNASWYMVNAVNSVYTVMFRGHQVPEFISAIEADSSVLTSLRDFAANHLDLLGTKNSFLAANAGLELGRFLKEDSLRDKASPPAIDLMGKSSIDGPTAPLWVNLAKMVDAYDKDNCAKYDACNLAERLEKVVLPVKHTCSDSITIRAQDMAAEELEASCTSLRDQDAYFHEVARDNGAVADDNNKTIEVVAFNSSADYQTYAGVIFGIDTNNGGMYLEGDPKAEGNQPRFIAYEAEWARPDFQIWNLNHEYTHYLDGRFNMYGDFAAGMTTPTVWWVEGFAEFVSYSYRKLDYEAAIAQAANRTYRLSTLFDTTYENADQTRVYNWGYLAVRYMLESHRSDVDTLLGLYRKGDWDGARTLLTSTIGSRYDADWDTWLAACAAGACGSGSTNPPGEITECKDTDTRLLGRNCMRSELKAVKGDYAYLTVLIPAGTTQLKITASGGTGDADLYYSAKEWATTEVYTDKSVGAGNEHTLTVNNPAPGYHFISLYGTEQFDGAKVTTEF
;
A
#
# COMPACT_ATOMS: atom_id res chain seq x y z
N MET A 1 63.03 -40.75 8.00
CA MET A 1 62.26 -40.59 9.23
C MET A 1 61.91 -39.13 9.59
N LYS A 2 61.55 -38.28 8.63
CA LYS A 2 61.14 -36.90 8.89
C LYS A 2 59.71 -36.59 8.43
N ASN A 3 59.00 -37.52 7.81
CA ASN A 3 57.66 -37.27 7.27
C ASN A 3 56.48 -37.86 8.10
N LEU A 4 56.78 -38.51 9.25
CA LEU A 4 55.72 -39.06 10.09
C LEU A 4 55.20 -38.11 11.20
N ARG A 5 56.00 -37.09 11.55
CA ARG A 5 55.58 -36.13 12.63
C ARG A 5 54.68 -34.97 12.18
N VAL A 6 54.54 -34.75 10.88
CA VAL A 6 53.69 -33.67 10.35
C VAL A 6 52.23 -34.12 10.19
N ARG A 7 51.97 -35.42 9.96
CA ARG A 7 50.59 -35.94 9.81
C ARG A 7 49.80 -36.05 11.12
N GLN A 8 50.45 -36.21 12.26
CA GLN A 8 49.75 -36.32 13.55
C GLN A 8 49.30 -34.96 14.14
N LYS A 9 49.94 -33.88 13.73
CA LYS A 9 49.51 -32.52 14.19
C LYS A 9 48.32 -31.95 13.41
N ILE A 10 48.09 -32.40 12.19
CA ILE A 10 46.97 -31.94 11.35
C ILE A 10 45.67 -32.64 11.72
N THR A 11 45.72 -33.93 12.12
CA THR A 11 44.54 -34.67 12.55
C THR A 11 44.01 -34.26 13.94
N GLY A 12 44.85 -33.71 14.81
CA GLY A 12 44.44 -33.21 16.12
C GLY A 12 43.74 -31.88 16.08
N LEU A 13 44.09 -31.02 15.09
CA LEU A 13 43.42 -29.73 14.91
C LEU A 13 42.05 -29.89 14.23
N SER A 14 41.94 -30.84 13.31
CA SER A 14 40.65 -31.05 12.59
C SER A 14 39.55 -31.60 13.51
N THR A 15 39.87 -32.41 14.49
CA THR A 15 38.87 -32.92 15.45
C THR A 15 38.45 -31.90 16.49
N ALA A 16 39.34 -30.99 16.88
CA ALA A 16 38.97 -29.91 17.82
C ALA A 16 38.12 -28.84 17.18
N VAL A 17 38.35 -28.52 15.89
CA VAL A 17 37.53 -27.57 15.13
C VAL A 17 36.14 -28.13 14.82
N LEU A 18 36.04 -29.46 14.54
CA LEU A 18 34.74 -30.09 14.30
C LEU A 18 33.88 -30.18 15.59
N ALA A 19 34.50 -30.40 16.74
CA ALA A 19 33.80 -30.43 18.02
C ALA A 19 33.32 -29.01 18.44
N ALA A 20 34.08 -27.96 18.11
CA ALA A 20 33.67 -26.58 18.35
C ALA A 20 32.55 -26.13 17.41
N CYS A 21 32.57 -26.59 16.15
CA CYS A 21 31.49 -26.27 15.21
C CYS A 21 30.18 -27.00 15.53
N LEU A 22 30.25 -28.22 16.04
CA LEU A 22 29.06 -28.97 16.48
C LEU A 22 28.46 -28.43 17.78
N GLY A 23 29.24 -27.85 18.66
CA GLY A 23 28.76 -27.23 19.89
C GLY A 23 28.09 -25.88 19.67
N VAL A 24 28.52 -25.14 18.65
CA VAL A 24 27.92 -23.86 18.27
C VAL A 24 26.65 -24.06 17.43
N GLY A 25 26.61 -25.12 16.62
CA GLY A 25 25.45 -25.42 15.75
C GLY A 25 24.19 -25.83 16.52
N LEU A 26 24.32 -26.31 17.75
CA LEU A 26 23.16 -26.69 18.58
C LEU A 26 22.50 -25.50 19.30
N PHE A 27 23.21 -24.38 19.45
CA PHE A 27 22.65 -23.17 20.06
C PHE A 27 22.19 -22.13 19.06
N THR A 28 22.51 -22.29 17.77
CA THR A 28 22.13 -21.28 16.74
C THR A 28 20.96 -21.73 15.87
N ALA A 29 20.52 -22.97 15.93
CA ALA A 29 19.40 -23.46 15.12
C ALA A 29 18.06 -22.70 15.37
N PRO A 30 17.70 -22.32 16.61
CA PRO A 30 16.51 -21.50 16.83
C PRO A 30 16.63 -20.07 16.28
N SER A 31 17.82 -19.48 16.35
CA SER A 31 18.03 -18.10 15.89
C SER A 31 18.12 -17.98 14.37
N GLN A 32 18.57 -19.01 13.67
CA GLN A 32 18.58 -18.98 12.20
C GLN A 32 17.19 -19.15 11.58
N ALA A 33 16.31 -19.90 12.24
CA ALA A 33 14.91 -19.96 11.84
C ALA A 33 14.19 -18.63 12.05
N VAL A 34 14.62 -17.83 13.02
CA VAL A 34 14.10 -16.49 13.28
C VAL A 34 14.68 -15.46 12.30
N GLU A 35 15.97 -15.52 11.96
CA GLU A 35 16.59 -14.59 11.01
C GLU A 35 16.11 -14.75 9.55
N GLN A 36 15.59 -15.90 9.17
CA GLN A 36 15.01 -16.09 7.83
C GLN A 36 13.55 -15.66 7.72
N ARG A 37 12.89 -15.38 8.84
CA ARG A 37 11.51 -14.91 8.85
C ARG A 37 11.27 -13.42 8.47
N PRO A 38 12.22 -12.46 8.53
CA PRO A 38 11.94 -11.08 8.12
C PRO A 38 11.42 -10.93 6.68
N ALA A 39 11.87 -11.78 5.75
CA ALA A 39 11.27 -11.82 4.42
C ALA A 39 9.78 -12.21 4.42
N VAL A 40 9.36 -12.82 5.51
CA VAL A 40 8.04 -13.28 5.83
C VAL A 40 7.12 -12.16 6.30
N SER A 41 7.67 -11.20 7.04
CA SER A 41 6.88 -10.11 7.60
C SER A 41 6.36 -9.14 6.52
N THR A 42 6.96 -9.17 5.31
CA THR A 42 6.47 -8.39 4.19
C THR A 42 5.16 -8.92 3.58
N VAL A 43 4.79 -10.17 3.83
CA VAL A 43 3.51 -10.73 3.35
C VAL A 43 2.43 -10.67 4.42
N THR A 44 2.76 -11.06 5.64
CA THR A 44 1.83 -11.00 6.78
C THR A 44 1.47 -9.54 7.15
N PRO A 45 2.42 -8.58 7.14
CA PRO A 45 2.08 -7.19 7.36
C PRO A 45 1.04 -6.62 6.40
N HIS A 46 1.00 -7.06 5.15
CA HIS A 46 -0.01 -6.57 4.22
C HIS A 46 -1.45 -6.92 4.66
N PHE A 47 -1.69 -8.09 5.20
CA PHE A 47 -3.00 -8.44 5.76
C PHE A 47 -3.21 -7.82 7.14
N SER A 48 -2.17 -7.81 7.98
CA SER A 48 -2.22 -7.16 9.28
C SER A 48 -2.20 -5.64 9.18
N ASP A 49 -1.49 -5.06 8.20
CA ASP A 49 -1.51 -3.62 7.95
C ASP A 49 -2.88 -3.14 7.47
N ALA A 50 -3.56 -3.91 6.61
CA ALA A 50 -4.93 -3.66 6.23
C ALA A 50 -5.87 -3.72 7.43
N ALA A 51 -5.64 -4.70 8.30
CA ALA A 51 -6.38 -4.87 9.54
C ALA A 51 -6.03 -3.79 10.57
N GLN A 52 -4.75 -3.43 10.69
CA GLN A 52 -4.29 -2.37 11.59
C GLN A 52 -4.77 -0.99 11.17
N LYS A 53 -4.79 -0.68 9.87
CA LYS A 53 -5.33 0.58 9.34
C LYS A 53 -6.83 0.72 9.55
N ARG A 54 -7.57 -0.39 9.69
CA ARG A 54 -8.98 -0.36 10.10
C ARG A 54 -9.19 0.00 11.56
N ALA A 55 -8.19 -0.20 12.40
CA ALA A 55 -8.26 0.02 13.85
C ALA A 55 -7.88 1.44 14.27
N GLU A 56 -7.22 2.20 13.40
CA GLU A 56 -7.02 3.63 13.64
C GLU A 56 -8.33 4.37 13.41
N PRO A 57 -8.72 5.30 14.32
CA PRO A 57 -9.71 6.28 13.95
C PRO A 57 -9.16 6.97 12.70
N ARG A 58 -9.78 6.71 11.57
CA ARG A 58 -9.38 7.24 10.29
C ARG A 58 -9.46 8.76 10.32
N THR A 59 -8.35 9.41 10.51
CA THR A 59 -8.05 10.64 9.84
C THR A 59 -7.50 10.22 8.49
N GLU A 60 -8.35 9.62 7.65
CA GLU A 60 -7.98 9.38 6.27
C GLU A 60 -7.89 10.73 5.62
N ASP A 61 -6.71 11.07 5.19
CA ASP A 61 -6.49 12.04 4.17
C ASP A 61 -6.44 11.26 2.84
N PRO A 62 -7.50 11.24 2.05
CA PRO A 62 -7.56 10.51 0.79
C PRO A 62 -7.09 11.30 -0.41
N GLY A 63 -6.62 12.52 -0.26
CA GLY A 63 -6.42 13.43 -1.39
C GLY A 63 -5.01 13.87 -1.66
N GLY A 64 -4.02 13.28 -1.02
CA GLY A 64 -2.62 13.60 -1.28
C GLY A 64 -1.89 12.46 -2.01
N PRO A 65 -0.75 12.73 -2.59
CA PRO A 65 0.16 11.73 -3.17
C PRO A 65 0.75 10.75 -2.15
N THR A 66 0.02 10.23 -1.32
CA THR A 66 0.26 10.02 0.08
C THR A 66 0.49 8.58 0.46
N ALA A 67 -0.23 7.63 -0.08
CA ALA A 67 -0.02 6.23 0.23
C ALA A 67 1.24 5.68 -0.43
N GLU A 68 1.59 6.25 -1.53
CA GLU A 68 2.75 5.93 -2.33
C GLU A 68 4.04 6.18 -1.60
N ALA A 69 4.11 7.32 -1.03
CA ALA A 69 5.31 7.80 -0.45
C ALA A 69 5.63 7.16 0.92
N LEU A 70 4.68 6.52 1.58
CA LEU A 70 4.98 5.71 2.78
C LEU A 70 5.62 4.36 2.45
N THR A 71 5.44 3.89 1.23
CA THR A 71 6.17 2.71 0.75
C THR A 71 7.47 3.09 0.05
N ALA A 72 7.50 4.22 -0.65
CA ALA A 72 8.69 4.75 -1.29
C ALA A 72 9.84 5.02 -0.31
N PRO A 73 9.63 5.64 0.86
CA PRO A 73 10.73 5.95 1.77
C PRO A 73 11.40 4.77 2.46
N ALA A 74 10.64 3.75 2.83
CA ALA A 74 11.25 2.50 3.29
C ALA A 74 12.10 1.89 2.17
N ASP A 75 11.71 2.13 0.97
CA ASP A 75 12.41 1.76 -0.22
C ASP A 75 13.58 2.71 -0.52
N ASP A 76 13.45 4.02 -0.34
CA ASP A 76 14.52 4.98 -0.56
C ASP A 76 15.59 4.90 0.53
N ALA A 77 15.24 4.71 1.78
CA ALA A 77 16.21 4.42 2.84
C ALA A 77 17.00 3.12 2.58
N ALA A 78 16.43 2.18 1.83
CA ALA A 78 17.11 0.98 1.38
C ALA A 78 17.95 1.18 0.10
N HIS A 79 17.89 2.34 -0.58
CA HIS A 79 18.70 2.61 -1.78
C HIS A 79 20.19 2.60 -1.53
N VAL A 80 20.65 2.84 -0.31
CA VAL A 80 22.08 2.88 0.03
C VAL A 80 22.75 1.52 -0.05
N GLU A 81 22.00 0.43 0.10
CA GLU A 81 22.52 -0.95 0.05
C GLU A 81 21.67 -1.90 -0.79
N ARG A 82 20.78 -1.42 -1.63
CA ARG A 82 20.00 -2.36 -2.43
C ARG A 82 20.91 -3.17 -3.35
N LYS A 83 21.21 -4.35 -2.90
CA LYS A 83 21.18 -5.51 -3.77
C LYS A 83 19.80 -5.46 -4.42
N SER A 84 19.75 -5.25 -5.75
CA SER A 84 18.53 -5.24 -6.53
C SER A 84 17.55 -6.26 -5.95
N LEU A 85 16.36 -5.82 -5.54
CA LEU A 85 15.29 -6.73 -5.11
C LEU A 85 15.11 -7.71 -6.25
N LYS A 86 15.36 -8.99 -5.98
CA LYS A 86 15.07 -10.01 -6.97
C LYS A 86 13.56 -10.08 -7.04
N ALA A 87 12.98 -9.73 -8.16
CA ALA A 87 11.52 -9.79 -8.37
C ALA A 87 10.91 -11.14 -7.95
N ALA A 88 11.73 -12.20 -7.98
CA ALA A 88 11.37 -13.53 -7.52
C ALA A 88 11.21 -13.67 -6.00
N ASP A 89 11.81 -12.80 -5.21
CA ASP A 89 11.72 -12.83 -3.75
C ASP A 89 10.49 -12.05 -3.23
N LEU A 90 9.80 -11.32 -4.13
CA LEU A 90 8.58 -10.62 -3.77
C LEU A 90 7.41 -11.58 -3.52
N PRO A 91 6.53 -11.26 -2.56
CA PRO A 91 5.33 -12.03 -2.29
C PRO A 91 4.34 -11.99 -3.45
N PRO A 92 3.33 -12.86 -3.45
CA PRO A 92 2.21 -12.76 -4.37
C PRO A 92 1.47 -11.42 -4.19
N LEU A 93 0.89 -10.90 -5.28
CA LEU A 93 0.11 -9.67 -5.23
C LEU A 93 -1.04 -9.78 -4.25
N SER A 94 -1.25 -8.75 -3.48
CA SER A 94 -2.30 -8.69 -2.47
C SER A 94 -3.66 -8.39 -3.10
N ALA A 95 -4.73 -9.02 -2.57
CA ALA A 95 -6.11 -8.65 -2.84
C ALA A 95 -6.63 -7.58 -1.86
N SER A 96 -5.76 -6.98 -1.06
CA SER A 96 -6.13 -6.00 -0.03
C SER A 96 -6.78 -4.76 -0.66
N LYS A 97 -7.93 -4.34 -0.12
CA LYS A 97 -8.56 -3.06 -0.48
C LYS A 97 -7.63 -1.87 -0.21
N ASP A 98 -6.79 -1.98 0.80
CA ASP A 98 -5.87 -0.90 1.18
C ASP A 98 -4.65 -0.85 0.26
N ALA A 99 -4.23 -1.98 -0.34
CA ALA A 99 -3.27 -1.97 -1.42
C ALA A 99 -3.82 -1.27 -2.66
N LEU A 100 -5.08 -1.58 -3.04
CA LEU A 100 -5.76 -0.88 -4.14
C LEU A 100 -5.95 0.61 -3.84
N LYS A 101 -6.27 0.98 -2.60
CA LYS A 101 -6.38 2.37 -2.17
C LYS A 101 -5.04 3.11 -2.25
N ARG A 102 -3.94 2.44 -1.92
CA ARG A 102 -2.60 3.02 -2.05
C ARG A 102 -2.24 3.31 -3.50
N ASP A 103 -2.63 2.42 -4.41
CA ASP A 103 -2.39 2.59 -5.85
C ASP A 103 -3.08 3.83 -6.42
N TYR A 104 -4.19 4.26 -5.83
CA TYR A 104 -4.96 5.40 -6.28
C TYR A 104 -4.88 6.61 -5.35
N ASP A 105 -4.12 6.51 -4.29
CA ASP A 105 -3.84 7.55 -3.30
C ASP A 105 -5.06 8.26 -2.69
N ASP A 106 -6.23 7.99 -3.23
CA ASP A 106 -7.50 8.51 -2.76
C ASP A 106 -8.53 7.38 -2.73
N PRO A 107 -9.02 6.98 -1.54
CA PRO A 107 -10.11 6.03 -1.42
C PRO A 107 -11.35 6.43 -2.23
N SER A 108 -11.52 7.75 -2.45
CA SER A 108 -12.60 8.29 -3.26
C SER A 108 -12.39 8.05 -4.75
N THR A 109 -11.16 8.03 -5.23
CA THR A 109 -10.85 7.84 -6.65
C THR A 109 -10.84 6.37 -7.07
N ALA A 110 -10.42 5.47 -6.21
CA ALA A 110 -10.33 4.04 -6.53
C ALA A 110 -11.67 3.35 -6.69
N LEU A 111 -12.71 3.86 -6.06
CA LEU A 111 -13.93 3.09 -5.86
C LEU A 111 -15.04 3.32 -6.91
N PRO A 112 -15.25 4.51 -7.47
CA PRO A 112 -16.52 4.76 -8.14
C PRO A 112 -16.60 4.31 -9.58
N SER A 113 -15.53 4.40 -10.35
CA SER A 113 -15.61 4.15 -11.79
C SER A 113 -15.41 2.70 -12.19
N HIS A 114 -14.73 1.91 -11.36
CA HIS A 114 -14.38 0.53 -11.70
C HIS A 114 -14.79 -0.51 -10.67
N GLN A 115 -15.16 -0.11 -9.47
CA GLN A 115 -15.49 -1.02 -8.36
C GLN A 115 -16.54 -0.42 -7.44
N ALA A 116 -17.71 -0.08 -7.99
CA ALA A 116 -18.85 0.16 -7.09
C ALA A 116 -18.98 -1.08 -6.19
N PRO A 117 -18.89 -0.94 -4.86
CA PRO A 117 -19.10 -2.07 -3.96
C PRO A 117 -20.44 -2.71 -4.31
N SER A 118 -20.51 -4.05 -4.33
CA SER A 118 -21.81 -4.64 -4.59
C SER A 118 -22.76 -4.17 -3.51
N MET A 119 -23.89 -3.58 -3.88
CA MET A 119 -24.90 -3.03 -2.95
C MET A 119 -25.32 -4.02 -1.86
N LYS A 120 -25.11 -5.33 -2.05
CA LYS A 120 -25.38 -6.36 -1.06
C LYS A 120 -24.34 -6.45 0.06
N ALA A 121 -23.08 -6.18 -0.20
CA ALA A 121 -22.02 -6.21 0.82
C ALA A 121 -22.12 -4.99 1.75
N GLU A 122 -22.45 -3.82 1.21
CA GLU A 122 -22.64 -2.60 1.99
C GLU A 122 -23.88 -2.62 2.89
N LYS A 123 -24.98 -3.23 2.43
CA LYS A 123 -26.18 -3.41 3.27
C LYS A 123 -25.89 -4.13 4.58
N ARG A 124 -24.98 -5.10 4.56
CA ARG A 124 -24.61 -5.86 5.75
C ARG A 124 -23.69 -5.07 6.67
N ARG A 125 -22.76 -4.28 6.10
CA ARG A 125 -21.85 -3.42 6.86
C ARG A 125 -22.61 -2.28 7.54
N ALA A 126 -23.53 -1.61 6.87
CA ALA A 126 -24.37 -0.57 7.45
C ALA A 126 -25.28 -1.09 8.58
N LYS A 127 -25.76 -2.34 8.48
CA LYS A 127 -26.57 -2.96 9.53
C LYS A 127 -25.75 -3.29 10.79
N LYS A 128 -24.43 -3.52 10.64
CA LYS A 128 -23.50 -3.79 11.74
C LYS A 128 -23.07 -2.51 12.46
N LEU A 129 -22.97 -1.37 11.73
CA LEU A 129 -22.61 -0.05 12.27
C LEU A 129 -23.74 0.64 13.09
N GLY A 130 -24.95 0.09 13.08
CA GLY A 130 -26.09 0.62 13.83
C GLY A 130 -26.09 0.38 15.35
N THR A 131 -25.13 -0.39 15.86
CA THR A 131 -24.86 -0.47 17.30
C THR A 131 -23.61 0.35 17.58
N ALA A 132 -23.70 1.34 18.47
CA ALA A 132 -22.56 2.14 18.91
C ALA A 132 -21.36 1.21 19.15
N ALA A 133 -20.28 1.40 18.39
CA ALA A 133 -19.06 0.62 18.55
C ALA A 133 -18.62 0.73 20.01
N ALA A 134 -18.57 -0.38 20.72
CA ALA A 134 -18.01 -0.42 22.06
C ALA A 134 -16.56 0.08 21.94
N GLU A 135 -16.20 1.05 22.78
CA GLU A 135 -14.85 1.61 22.81
C GLU A 135 -13.85 0.46 22.97
N CYS A 136 -12.88 0.36 22.03
CA CYS A 136 -11.91 -0.72 22.06
C CYS A 136 -10.97 -0.54 23.25
N ASN A 137 -10.93 -1.51 24.15
CA ASN A 137 -10.12 -1.45 25.37
C ASN A 137 -9.14 -2.64 25.40
N VAL A 138 -7.88 -2.37 25.14
CA VAL A 138 -6.80 -3.39 25.16
C VAL A 138 -6.77 -4.15 26.49
N THR A 139 -7.15 -3.52 27.62
CA THR A 139 -7.19 -4.19 28.92
C THR A 139 -8.22 -5.32 28.99
N ASP A 140 -9.21 -5.37 28.10
CA ASP A 140 -10.14 -6.50 28.01
C ASP A 140 -9.43 -7.79 27.58
N PHE A 141 -8.33 -7.69 26.86
CA PHE A 141 -7.54 -8.83 26.37
C PHE A 141 -6.34 -9.14 27.25
N THR A 142 -5.76 -8.12 27.90
CA THR A 142 -4.56 -8.28 28.72
C THR A 142 -4.87 -8.65 30.17
N ASN A 143 -6.02 -8.27 30.71
CA ASN A 143 -6.41 -8.51 32.11
C ASN A 143 -7.31 -9.73 32.31
N ASN A 144 -7.80 -10.34 31.22
CA ASN A 144 -8.69 -11.51 31.30
C ASN A 144 -7.96 -12.80 30.92
N THR A 145 -8.43 -13.93 31.42
CA THR A 145 -7.90 -15.28 31.16
C THR A 145 -9.02 -16.29 31.03
N GLY A 146 -8.76 -17.47 30.43
CA GLY A 146 -9.73 -18.54 30.33
C GLY A 146 -11.02 -18.12 29.62
N SER A 147 -12.18 -18.53 30.13
CA SER A 147 -13.49 -18.22 29.53
C SER A 147 -13.79 -16.73 29.48
N ALA A 148 -13.32 -15.94 30.46
CA ALA A 148 -13.50 -14.50 30.44
C ALA A 148 -12.79 -13.84 29.27
N LEU A 149 -11.57 -14.28 28.92
CA LEU A 149 -10.88 -13.81 27.72
C LEU A 149 -11.65 -14.19 26.46
N VAL A 150 -12.11 -15.44 26.35
CA VAL A 150 -12.91 -15.91 25.20
C VAL A 150 -14.14 -15.05 24.99
N GLU A 151 -14.87 -14.73 26.05
CA GLU A 151 -16.06 -13.85 26.00
C GLU A 151 -15.71 -12.45 25.49
N LYS A 152 -14.58 -11.88 25.97
CA LYS A 152 -14.12 -10.56 25.55
C LYS A 152 -13.72 -10.54 24.07
N VAL A 153 -12.97 -11.54 23.62
CA VAL A 153 -12.56 -11.66 22.20
C VAL A 153 -13.78 -11.80 21.30
N LYS A 154 -14.72 -12.67 21.63
CA LYS A 154 -15.94 -12.87 20.84
C LYS A 154 -16.88 -11.67 20.81
N ALA A 155 -16.90 -10.87 21.86
CA ALA A 155 -17.74 -9.68 21.96
C ALA A 155 -17.13 -8.44 21.30
N ALA A 156 -15.84 -8.47 21.02
CA ALA A 156 -15.15 -7.37 20.35
C ALA A 156 -15.53 -7.28 18.87
N THR A 157 -15.32 -6.11 18.27
CA THR A 157 -15.33 -6.01 16.80
C THR A 157 -14.03 -6.55 16.21
N THR A 158 -14.03 -6.99 14.96
CA THR A 158 -12.79 -7.38 14.27
C THR A 158 -11.79 -6.22 14.21
N ASP A 159 -12.27 -4.99 14.05
CA ASP A 159 -11.43 -3.79 14.10
C ASP A 159 -10.74 -3.63 15.47
N CYS A 160 -11.44 -3.92 16.58
CA CYS A 160 -10.83 -3.87 17.91
C CYS A 160 -9.77 -4.96 18.08
N VAL A 161 -10.03 -6.21 17.64
CA VAL A 161 -9.05 -7.29 17.72
C VAL A 161 -7.81 -6.97 16.86
N ASN A 162 -8.00 -6.30 15.73
CA ASN A 162 -6.90 -5.86 14.86
C ASN A 162 -5.93 -4.90 15.54
N THR A 163 -6.37 -4.10 16.54
CA THR A 163 -5.44 -3.25 17.29
C THR A 163 -4.38 -4.03 18.05
N LEU A 164 -4.66 -5.30 18.34
CA LEU A 164 -3.76 -6.16 19.11
C LEU A 164 -2.48 -6.55 18.36
N PHE A 165 -2.43 -6.39 17.03
CA PHE A 165 -1.20 -6.59 16.27
C PHE A 165 -0.09 -5.59 16.64
N ARG A 166 -0.44 -4.48 17.31
CA ARG A 166 0.51 -3.41 17.69
C ARG A 166 0.94 -3.42 19.14
N ILE A 167 0.33 -4.23 19.98
CA ILE A 167 0.70 -4.28 21.41
C ILE A 167 2.08 -4.89 21.56
N GLN A 168 2.84 -4.40 22.55
CA GLN A 168 4.23 -4.79 22.78
C GLN A 168 4.48 -4.97 24.29
N GLY A 169 5.64 -5.52 24.62
CA GLY A 169 6.10 -5.65 25.99
C GLY A 169 5.12 -6.42 26.88
N GLN A 170 4.86 -5.92 28.09
CA GLN A 170 4.02 -6.64 29.07
C GLN A 170 2.58 -6.89 28.60
N ASP A 171 2.00 -6.01 27.78
CA ASP A 171 0.67 -6.21 27.20
C ASP A 171 0.68 -7.34 26.17
N GLY A 172 1.74 -7.43 25.33
CA GLY A 172 1.95 -8.55 24.42
C GLY A 172 2.02 -9.88 25.15
N TYR A 173 2.82 -9.95 26.24
CA TYR A 173 2.89 -11.14 27.10
C TYR A 173 1.53 -11.48 27.72
N ASN A 174 0.85 -10.52 28.29
CA ASN A 174 -0.41 -10.74 28.99
C ASN A 174 -1.50 -11.28 28.04
N ALA A 175 -1.59 -10.74 26.82
CA ALA A 175 -2.56 -11.18 25.83
C ALA A 175 -2.18 -12.51 25.17
N PHE A 176 -0.91 -12.73 24.84
CA PHE A 176 -0.49 -13.74 23.86
C PHE A 176 0.43 -14.83 24.37
N ARG A 177 0.78 -14.89 25.68
CA ARG A 177 1.51 -16.05 26.19
C ARG A 177 0.81 -17.37 25.83
N GLU A 178 1.54 -18.46 25.72
CA GLU A 178 1.03 -19.75 25.20
C GLU A 178 -0.32 -20.19 25.80
N ASP A 179 -0.53 -20.02 27.11
CA ASP A 179 -1.79 -20.40 27.78
C ASP A 179 -3.01 -19.68 27.21
N GLN A 180 -2.88 -18.38 26.90
CA GLN A 180 -3.96 -17.58 26.31
C GLN A 180 -4.23 -18.05 24.87
N MET A 181 -3.18 -18.23 24.09
CA MET A 181 -3.29 -18.74 22.72
C MET A 181 -3.95 -20.12 22.66
N VAL A 182 -3.58 -21.03 23.54
CA VAL A 182 -4.22 -22.36 23.67
C VAL A 182 -5.69 -22.21 24.06
N THR A 183 -6.02 -21.29 24.94
CA THR A 183 -7.41 -21.03 25.36
C THR A 183 -8.26 -20.60 24.17
N ILE A 184 -7.79 -19.66 23.38
CA ILE A 184 -8.52 -19.15 22.22
C ILE A 184 -8.58 -20.20 21.09
N ALA A 185 -7.51 -20.96 20.84
CA ALA A 185 -7.51 -22.05 19.86
C ALA A 185 -8.55 -23.14 20.21
N ASN A 186 -8.66 -23.52 21.49
CA ASN A 186 -9.71 -24.44 21.94
C ASN A 186 -11.12 -23.83 21.76
N ALA A 187 -11.28 -22.54 22.06
CA ALA A 187 -12.56 -21.85 21.84
C ALA A 187 -12.96 -21.79 20.36
N MET A 188 -12.00 -21.59 19.46
CA MET A 188 -12.21 -21.65 18.01
C MET A 188 -12.65 -23.06 17.59
N ARG A 189 -11.97 -24.11 18.06
CA ARG A 189 -12.35 -25.51 17.80
C ARG A 189 -13.78 -25.80 18.26
N ASP A 190 -14.11 -25.41 19.50
CA ASP A 190 -15.43 -25.68 20.07
C ASP A 190 -16.55 -24.90 19.35
N ALA A 191 -16.28 -23.65 18.96
CA ALA A 191 -17.21 -22.84 18.15
C ALA A 191 -17.43 -23.41 16.74
N SER A 192 -16.43 -24.08 16.18
CA SER A 192 -16.52 -24.71 14.84
C SER A 192 -17.60 -25.79 14.72
N ALA A 193 -17.90 -26.50 15.83
CA ALA A 193 -18.93 -27.54 15.86
C ALA A 193 -20.36 -27.04 15.53
N SER A 194 -20.62 -25.76 15.75
CA SER A 194 -21.89 -25.10 15.47
C SER A 194 -21.73 -23.84 14.61
N TYR A 195 -20.66 -23.74 13.85
CA TYR A 195 -20.37 -22.59 13.00
C TYR A 195 -21.44 -22.44 11.91
N PRO A 196 -22.15 -21.31 11.85
CA PRO A 196 -23.27 -21.13 10.92
C PRO A 196 -22.87 -20.52 9.56
N GLY A 197 -21.58 -20.28 9.30
CA GLY A 197 -21.11 -19.61 8.10
C GLY A 197 -21.18 -18.08 8.17
N ASP A 198 -21.22 -17.52 9.38
CA ASP A 198 -21.22 -16.07 9.61
C ASP A 198 -20.47 -15.70 10.90
N ASP A 199 -20.45 -14.41 11.22
CA ASP A 199 -19.74 -13.86 12.37
C ASP A 199 -20.48 -13.97 13.73
N SER A 200 -21.69 -14.53 13.75
CA SER A 200 -22.55 -14.57 14.93
C SER A 200 -21.97 -15.35 16.11
N THR A 201 -21.03 -16.26 15.85
CA THR A 201 -20.32 -17.04 16.87
C THR A 201 -19.01 -16.41 17.35
N GLY A 202 -18.61 -15.27 16.78
CA GLY A 202 -17.33 -14.63 17.05
C GLY A 202 -16.14 -15.34 16.42
N MET A 203 -16.36 -16.12 15.38
CA MET A 203 -15.32 -16.90 14.69
C MET A 203 -14.20 -16.01 14.12
N PRO A 204 -14.49 -14.94 13.36
CA PRO A 204 -13.44 -14.09 12.82
C PRO A 204 -12.58 -13.45 13.91
N GLN A 205 -13.17 -13.06 15.05
CA GLN A 205 -12.45 -12.49 16.19
C GLN A 205 -11.50 -13.51 16.84
N LEU A 206 -11.93 -14.76 17.01
CA LEU A 206 -11.08 -15.83 17.55
C LEU A 206 -9.88 -16.09 16.63
N ILE A 207 -10.09 -16.15 15.33
CA ILE A 207 -9.05 -16.39 14.34
C ILE A 207 -8.07 -15.20 14.31
N LEU A 208 -8.56 -13.97 14.27
CA LEU A 208 -7.74 -12.76 14.28
C LEU A 208 -6.90 -12.64 15.55
N PHE A 209 -7.45 -12.98 16.72
CA PHE A 209 -6.67 -13.00 17.96
C PHE A 209 -5.47 -13.96 17.88
N LEU A 210 -5.69 -15.15 17.35
CA LEU A 210 -4.60 -16.14 17.15
C LEU A 210 -3.54 -15.62 16.18
N ARG A 211 -3.96 -14.99 15.09
CA ARG A 211 -3.03 -14.37 14.13
C ARG A 211 -2.23 -13.24 14.77
N ALA A 212 -2.91 -12.35 15.51
CA ALA A 212 -2.24 -11.27 16.24
C ALA A 212 -1.20 -11.82 17.24
N GLY A 213 -1.54 -12.90 17.94
CA GLY A 213 -0.62 -13.55 18.87
C GLY A 213 0.65 -14.11 18.19
N TYR A 214 0.52 -14.77 17.05
CA TYR A 214 1.67 -15.21 16.28
C TYR A 214 2.50 -14.05 15.74
N TYR A 215 1.84 -12.98 15.29
CA TYR A 215 2.52 -11.78 14.79
C TYR A 215 3.33 -11.08 15.88
N VAL A 216 2.70 -10.82 17.03
CA VAL A 216 3.37 -10.12 18.15
C VAL A 216 4.52 -10.98 18.73
N GLN A 217 4.30 -12.28 18.89
CA GLN A 217 5.33 -13.21 19.35
C GLN A 217 6.54 -13.25 18.39
N PHE A 218 6.29 -13.16 17.09
CA PHE A 218 7.37 -13.14 16.11
C PHE A 218 8.29 -11.92 16.25
N TYR A 219 7.71 -10.73 16.54
CA TYR A 219 8.48 -9.49 16.70
C TYR A 219 9.01 -9.26 18.11
N ASP A 220 8.43 -9.91 19.14
CA ASP A 220 8.81 -9.76 20.54
C ASP A 220 8.86 -11.14 21.25
N PRO A 221 9.66 -12.10 20.74
CA PRO A 221 9.72 -13.46 21.28
C PRO A 221 10.27 -13.50 22.71
N ASP A 222 11.18 -12.59 23.04
CA ASP A 222 11.80 -12.54 24.37
C ASP A 222 10.77 -12.17 25.46
N THR A 223 9.79 -11.34 25.13
CA THR A 223 8.75 -10.94 26.07
C THR A 223 7.58 -11.91 26.08
N VAL A 224 7.04 -12.26 24.91
CA VAL A 224 5.85 -13.13 24.79
C VAL A 224 6.17 -14.56 25.17
N GLY A 225 7.39 -15.01 24.90
CA GLY A 225 7.86 -16.37 25.10
C GLY A 225 7.67 -17.26 23.87
N GLU A 226 8.25 -18.48 23.96
CA GLU A 226 8.14 -19.46 22.89
C GLU A 226 6.79 -20.19 22.89
N TYR A 227 6.32 -20.56 21.72
CA TYR A 227 5.15 -21.40 21.53
C TYR A 227 5.56 -22.85 21.32
N GLY A 228 5.01 -23.73 22.15
CA GLY A 228 5.38 -25.14 22.19
C GLY A 228 4.38 -26.07 21.48
N PRO A 229 4.63 -27.40 21.58
CA PRO A 229 3.76 -28.41 20.97
C PRO A 229 2.31 -28.38 21.45
N ARG A 230 2.06 -27.83 22.65
CA ARG A 230 0.71 -27.71 23.22
C ARG A 230 -0.14 -26.73 22.40
N LEU A 231 0.42 -25.58 22.06
CA LEU A 231 -0.27 -24.61 21.21
C LEU A 231 -0.43 -25.18 19.79
N ARG A 232 0.63 -25.78 19.23
CA ARG A 232 0.56 -26.41 17.92
C ARG A 232 -0.61 -27.42 17.82
N THR A 233 -0.75 -28.30 18.80
CA THR A 233 -1.86 -29.26 18.84
C THR A 233 -3.24 -28.59 18.93
N ALA A 234 -3.35 -27.51 19.72
CA ALA A 234 -4.60 -26.77 19.86
C ALA A 234 -4.97 -26.05 18.55
N ILE A 235 -4.01 -25.44 17.86
CA ILE A 235 -4.20 -24.78 16.56
C ILE A 235 -4.60 -25.79 15.48
N GLN A 236 -3.94 -26.93 15.40
CA GLN A 236 -4.33 -28.01 14.48
C GLN A 236 -5.78 -28.45 14.73
N GLY A 237 -6.16 -28.65 16.01
CA GLY A 237 -7.55 -28.97 16.36
C GLY A 237 -8.53 -27.86 16.01
N ALA A 238 -8.15 -26.59 16.12
CA ALA A 238 -8.96 -25.43 15.75
C ALA A 238 -9.17 -25.34 14.22
N LEU A 239 -8.10 -25.47 13.46
CA LEU A 239 -8.16 -25.45 11.99
C LEU A 239 -8.88 -26.68 11.43
N ASP A 240 -8.61 -27.89 11.95
CA ASP A 240 -9.34 -29.11 11.57
C ASP A 240 -10.84 -28.98 11.85
N GLY A 241 -11.20 -28.39 13.01
CA GLY A 241 -12.59 -28.10 13.36
C GLY A 241 -13.25 -27.14 12.41
N PHE A 242 -12.60 -26.01 12.13
CA PHE A 242 -13.12 -24.99 11.23
C PHE A 242 -13.29 -25.50 9.79
N PHE A 243 -12.24 -26.04 9.18
CA PHE A 243 -12.30 -26.56 7.81
C PHE A 243 -13.17 -27.82 7.66
N GLY A 244 -13.44 -28.51 8.76
CA GLY A 244 -14.39 -29.62 8.82
C GLY A 244 -15.84 -29.21 9.03
N SER A 245 -16.12 -27.96 9.31
CA SER A 245 -17.49 -27.43 9.45
C SER A 245 -18.23 -27.47 8.10
N SER A 246 -19.51 -27.74 8.13
CA SER A 246 -20.38 -27.76 6.94
C SER A 246 -20.51 -26.41 6.23
N HIS A 247 -20.20 -25.32 6.94
CA HIS A 247 -20.33 -23.95 6.45
C HIS A 247 -18.99 -23.25 6.22
N ALA A 248 -17.86 -23.95 6.40
CA ALA A 248 -16.53 -23.33 6.26
C ALA A 248 -16.24 -22.80 4.85
N PHE A 249 -16.86 -23.37 3.83
CA PHE A 249 -16.65 -23.01 2.42
C PHE A 249 -17.90 -22.42 1.76
N ASP A 250 -18.89 -21.97 2.54
CA ASP A 250 -20.04 -21.26 2.00
C ASP A 250 -19.60 -19.96 1.32
N VAL A 251 -20.03 -19.74 0.08
CA VAL A 251 -19.66 -18.58 -0.70
C VAL A 251 -20.54 -17.40 -0.30
N THR A 252 -20.16 -16.74 0.79
CA THR A 252 -20.82 -15.55 1.31
C THR A 252 -19.78 -14.54 1.82
N ASP A 253 -20.14 -13.28 1.88
CA ASP A 253 -19.25 -12.25 2.38
C ASP A 253 -18.88 -12.49 3.86
N ALA A 254 -19.86 -12.87 4.67
CA ALA A 254 -19.65 -13.10 6.10
C ALA A 254 -18.77 -14.32 6.39
N ASN A 255 -18.93 -15.43 5.65
CA ASN A 255 -18.05 -16.58 5.78
C ASN A 255 -16.66 -16.28 5.21
N GLY A 256 -16.58 -15.51 4.12
CA GLY A 256 -15.32 -15.16 3.48
C GLY A 256 -14.34 -14.46 4.42
N GLU A 257 -14.83 -13.59 5.33
CA GLU A 257 -14.02 -12.96 6.37
C GLU A 257 -13.34 -14.01 7.27
N SER A 258 -14.12 -14.98 7.78
CA SER A 258 -13.57 -16.07 8.60
C SER A 258 -12.66 -17.00 7.81
N LEU A 259 -13.02 -17.34 6.58
CA LEU A 259 -12.29 -18.27 5.73
C LEU A 259 -10.92 -17.71 5.32
N SER A 260 -10.87 -16.44 4.89
CA SER A 260 -9.62 -15.80 4.50
C SER A 260 -8.63 -15.73 5.69
N GLU A 261 -9.15 -15.37 6.88
CA GLU A 261 -8.33 -15.29 8.09
C GLU A 261 -7.85 -16.69 8.54
N ALA A 262 -8.69 -17.74 8.42
CA ALA A 262 -8.30 -19.11 8.76
C ALA A 262 -7.21 -19.65 7.81
N ILE A 263 -7.27 -19.33 6.52
CA ILE A 263 -6.22 -19.71 5.57
C ILE A 263 -4.90 -19.04 5.93
N ILE A 264 -4.90 -17.75 6.28
CA ILE A 264 -3.68 -17.08 6.72
C ILE A 264 -3.19 -17.60 8.08
N LEU A 265 -4.09 -18.07 8.96
CA LEU A 265 -3.67 -18.69 10.21
C LEU A 265 -2.87 -19.99 9.97
N ILE A 266 -3.11 -20.72 8.87
CA ILE A 266 -2.28 -21.88 8.48
C ILE A 266 -0.81 -21.44 8.40
N ASP A 267 -0.55 -20.34 7.70
CA ASP A 267 0.79 -19.81 7.54
C ASP A 267 1.35 -19.25 8.85
N SER A 268 0.57 -18.43 9.57
CA SER A 268 1.00 -17.86 10.85
C SER A 268 1.45 -18.93 11.85
N ALA A 269 0.79 -20.09 11.82
CA ALA A 269 1.08 -21.22 12.69
C ALA A 269 2.14 -22.20 12.13
N VAL A 270 2.69 -21.93 10.93
CA VAL A 270 3.67 -22.79 10.26
C VAL A 270 3.10 -24.21 9.96
N GLU A 271 1.83 -24.29 9.63
CA GLU A 271 1.14 -25.55 9.30
C GLU A 271 0.94 -25.74 7.78
N ASN A 272 1.72 -25.03 6.96
CA ASN A 272 1.65 -24.98 5.49
C ASN A 272 1.64 -26.39 4.86
N ALA A 273 2.45 -27.33 5.36
CA ALA A 273 2.50 -28.70 4.86
C ALA A 273 1.20 -29.48 5.12
N ARG A 274 0.61 -29.29 6.32
CA ARG A 274 -0.57 -30.04 6.78
C ARG A 274 -1.82 -29.72 5.97
N TYR A 275 -1.98 -28.46 5.56
CA TYR A 275 -3.22 -27.97 4.94
C TYR A 275 -3.11 -27.75 3.43
N LEU A 276 -2.20 -28.44 2.73
CA LEU A 276 -2.14 -28.45 1.26
C LEU A 276 -3.47 -28.88 0.58
N ASN A 277 -4.25 -29.73 1.27
CA ASN A 277 -5.58 -30.11 0.81
C ASN A 277 -6.56 -28.91 0.76
N ILE A 278 -6.43 -27.94 1.69
CA ILE A 278 -7.23 -26.72 1.69
C ILE A 278 -6.83 -25.81 0.53
N VAL A 279 -5.53 -25.65 0.26
CA VAL A 279 -5.02 -24.94 -0.91
C VAL A 279 -5.63 -25.54 -2.20
N LYS A 280 -5.51 -26.84 -2.39
CA LYS A 280 -6.08 -27.54 -3.57
C LYS A 280 -7.59 -27.38 -3.68
N LYS A 281 -8.31 -27.44 -2.55
CA LYS A 281 -9.76 -27.28 -2.51
C LYS A 281 -10.15 -25.85 -2.93
N MET A 282 -9.54 -24.82 -2.37
CA MET A 282 -9.87 -23.43 -2.71
C MET A 282 -9.65 -23.11 -4.18
N LEU A 283 -8.57 -23.64 -4.78
CA LEU A 283 -8.30 -23.51 -6.21
C LEU A 283 -9.29 -24.29 -7.09
N ALA A 284 -9.76 -25.45 -6.63
CA ALA A 284 -10.70 -26.28 -7.37
C ALA A 284 -12.15 -25.78 -7.29
N ASP A 285 -12.53 -25.18 -6.17
CA ASP A 285 -13.91 -24.76 -5.89
C ASP A 285 -14.21 -23.33 -6.39
N TYR A 286 -13.19 -22.58 -6.77
CA TYR A 286 -13.38 -21.22 -7.24
C TYR A 286 -14.21 -21.17 -8.52
N ASP A 287 -15.23 -20.34 -8.51
CA ASP A 287 -16.02 -19.95 -9.68
C ASP A 287 -16.39 -18.45 -9.60
N GLU A 288 -17.11 -17.94 -10.59
CA GLU A 288 -17.52 -16.53 -10.66
C GLU A 288 -18.35 -16.03 -9.47
N SER A 289 -19.00 -16.93 -8.72
CA SER A 289 -19.77 -16.52 -7.53
C SER A 289 -18.90 -15.92 -6.43
N TYR A 290 -17.62 -16.30 -6.36
CA TYR A 290 -16.63 -15.73 -5.43
C TYR A 290 -16.39 -14.24 -5.67
N ASN A 291 -16.51 -13.78 -6.93
CA ASN A 291 -16.25 -12.40 -7.33
C ASN A 291 -17.25 -11.39 -6.76
N ALA A 292 -18.38 -11.87 -6.24
CA ALA A 292 -19.40 -11.06 -5.57
C ALA A 292 -18.96 -10.61 -4.15
N SER A 293 -17.94 -11.23 -3.58
CA SER A 293 -17.42 -10.95 -2.24
C SER A 293 -15.92 -10.71 -2.28
N TRP A 294 -15.49 -9.53 -1.83
CA TRP A 294 -14.06 -9.27 -1.69
C TRP A 294 -13.37 -10.28 -0.75
N TYR A 295 -14.04 -10.67 0.35
CA TYR A 295 -13.49 -11.64 1.29
C TYR A 295 -13.33 -13.03 0.68
N MET A 296 -14.25 -13.46 -0.20
CA MET A 296 -14.11 -14.73 -0.90
C MET A 296 -12.97 -14.71 -1.91
N VAL A 297 -12.83 -13.61 -2.67
CA VAL A 297 -11.66 -13.40 -3.56
C VAL A 297 -10.37 -13.40 -2.76
N ASN A 298 -10.35 -12.72 -1.59
CA ASN A 298 -9.21 -12.72 -0.71
C ASN A 298 -8.91 -14.10 -0.11
N ALA A 299 -9.92 -14.90 0.22
CA ALA A 299 -9.73 -16.29 0.69
C ALA A 299 -8.99 -17.13 -0.36
N VAL A 300 -9.39 -17.02 -1.64
CA VAL A 300 -8.66 -17.70 -2.74
C VAL A 300 -7.23 -17.18 -2.84
N ASN A 301 -7.01 -15.86 -2.80
CA ASN A 301 -5.67 -15.28 -2.90
C ASN A 301 -4.77 -15.67 -1.71
N SER A 302 -5.35 -15.85 -0.54
CA SER A 302 -4.62 -16.22 0.68
C SER A 302 -3.91 -17.58 0.58
N VAL A 303 -4.36 -18.48 -0.30
CA VAL A 303 -3.67 -19.76 -0.50
C VAL A 303 -2.27 -19.56 -1.09
N TYR A 304 -2.05 -18.51 -1.87
CA TYR A 304 -0.73 -18.22 -2.43
C TYR A 304 0.25 -17.74 -1.37
N THR A 305 -0.22 -17.10 -0.30
CA THR A 305 0.60 -16.80 0.87
C THR A 305 1.07 -18.08 1.55
N VAL A 306 0.16 -19.06 1.72
CA VAL A 306 0.53 -20.38 2.27
C VAL A 306 1.59 -21.07 1.40
N MET A 307 1.47 -20.96 0.06
CA MET A 307 2.44 -21.52 -0.88
C MET A 307 3.79 -20.81 -0.80
N PHE A 308 3.81 -19.48 -0.92
CA PHE A 308 5.01 -18.65 -0.87
C PHE A 308 5.83 -18.89 0.38
N ARG A 309 5.16 -18.88 1.53
CA ARG A 309 5.79 -19.07 2.84
C ARG A 309 6.21 -20.50 3.08
N GLY A 310 5.48 -21.45 2.50
CA GLY A 310 5.79 -22.86 2.58
C GLY A 310 7.20 -23.18 2.11
N HIS A 311 7.76 -22.47 1.14
CA HIS A 311 9.14 -22.65 0.70
C HIS A 311 10.22 -22.43 1.79
N GLN A 312 9.84 -21.86 2.93
CA GLN A 312 10.69 -21.68 4.10
C GLN A 312 10.50 -22.80 5.14
N VAL A 313 9.59 -23.76 4.88
CA VAL A 313 9.21 -24.84 5.79
C VAL A 313 9.65 -26.17 5.17
N PRO A 314 10.68 -26.88 5.74
CA PRO A 314 11.20 -28.11 5.16
C PRO A 314 10.14 -29.20 4.98
N GLU A 315 9.19 -29.30 5.91
CA GLU A 315 8.10 -30.26 5.86
C GLU A 315 7.15 -30.02 4.68
N PHE A 316 7.00 -28.77 4.25
CA PHE A 316 6.17 -28.39 3.10
C PHE A 316 6.77 -28.91 1.80
N ILE A 317 8.07 -28.72 1.58
CA ILE A 317 8.74 -29.24 0.39
C ILE A 317 8.65 -30.77 0.36
N SER A 318 8.94 -31.45 1.47
CA SER A 318 8.84 -32.90 1.59
C SER A 318 7.42 -33.43 1.31
N ALA A 319 6.38 -32.70 1.73
CA ALA A 319 4.99 -33.07 1.44
C ALA A 319 4.68 -32.99 -0.06
N ILE A 320 5.20 -31.97 -0.76
CA ILE A 320 4.99 -31.79 -2.20
C ILE A 320 5.86 -32.76 -3.02
N GLU A 321 7.03 -33.14 -2.55
CA GLU A 321 7.82 -34.23 -3.14
C GLU A 321 7.03 -35.54 -3.14
N ALA A 322 6.33 -35.83 -2.05
CA ALA A 322 5.50 -37.03 -1.89
C ALA A 322 4.21 -36.96 -2.70
N ASP A 323 3.55 -35.78 -2.76
CA ASP A 323 2.34 -35.53 -3.57
C ASP A 323 2.44 -34.18 -4.29
N SER A 324 2.90 -34.18 -5.51
CA SER A 324 3.06 -32.98 -6.33
C SER A 324 1.77 -32.50 -7.01
N SER A 325 0.61 -33.02 -6.67
CA SER A 325 -0.68 -32.65 -7.30
C SER A 325 -1.04 -31.16 -7.16
N VAL A 326 -0.50 -30.47 -6.15
CA VAL A 326 -0.68 -29.03 -5.98
C VAL A 326 -0.10 -28.22 -7.16
N LEU A 327 0.99 -28.69 -7.80
CA LEU A 327 1.54 -28.07 -9.01
C LEU A 327 0.52 -28.13 -10.17
N THR A 328 -0.19 -29.25 -10.28
CA THR A 328 -1.29 -29.42 -11.25
C THR A 328 -2.46 -28.50 -10.89
N SER A 329 -2.83 -28.39 -9.62
CA SER A 329 -3.90 -27.49 -9.19
C SER A 329 -3.60 -26.02 -9.50
N LEU A 330 -2.36 -25.54 -9.28
CA LEU A 330 -1.94 -24.19 -9.64
C LEU A 330 -1.98 -23.97 -11.17
N ARG A 331 -1.47 -24.93 -11.94
CA ARG A 331 -1.49 -24.86 -13.41
C ARG A 331 -2.93 -24.84 -13.93
N ASP A 332 -3.77 -25.74 -13.45
CA ASP A 332 -5.15 -25.88 -13.91
C ASP A 332 -5.96 -24.63 -13.56
N PHE A 333 -5.79 -24.08 -12.36
CA PHE A 333 -6.41 -22.82 -11.99
C PHE A 333 -6.02 -21.70 -12.96
N ALA A 334 -4.74 -21.43 -13.17
CA ALA A 334 -4.29 -20.38 -14.07
C ALA A 334 -4.77 -20.62 -15.53
N ALA A 335 -4.73 -21.85 -16.01
CA ALA A 335 -5.13 -22.19 -17.38
C ALA A 335 -6.66 -22.09 -17.62
N ASN A 336 -7.46 -22.39 -16.58
CA ASN A 336 -8.92 -22.36 -16.68
C ASN A 336 -9.52 -20.96 -16.43
N HIS A 337 -8.72 -20.05 -15.87
CA HIS A 337 -9.16 -18.69 -15.48
C HIS A 337 -8.32 -17.60 -16.15
N LEU A 338 -7.92 -17.82 -17.42
CA LEU A 338 -7.23 -16.79 -18.24
C LEU A 338 -8.12 -15.55 -18.48
N ASP A 339 -9.42 -15.69 -18.41
CA ASP A 339 -10.42 -14.62 -18.48
C ASP A 339 -10.37 -13.63 -17.33
N LEU A 340 -9.77 -14.01 -16.21
CA LEU A 340 -9.50 -13.08 -15.09
C LEU A 340 -8.39 -12.07 -15.44
N LEU A 341 -7.46 -12.46 -16.30
CA LEU A 341 -6.34 -11.61 -16.70
C LEU A 341 -6.86 -10.39 -17.48
N GLY A 342 -6.39 -9.20 -17.13
CA GLY A 342 -6.94 -7.93 -17.63
C GLY A 342 -8.19 -7.43 -16.90
N THR A 343 -8.65 -8.15 -15.86
CA THR A 343 -9.69 -7.68 -14.95
C THR A 343 -9.11 -7.28 -13.58
N LYS A 344 -9.92 -6.71 -12.71
CA LYS A 344 -9.55 -6.40 -11.32
C LYS A 344 -9.09 -7.61 -10.50
N ASN A 345 -9.45 -8.82 -10.91
CA ASN A 345 -9.08 -10.08 -10.27
C ASN A 345 -7.91 -10.80 -10.98
N SER A 346 -7.21 -10.09 -11.86
CA SER A 346 -6.05 -10.59 -12.62
C SER A 346 -5.00 -11.27 -11.74
N PHE A 347 -4.79 -10.74 -10.54
CA PHE A 347 -3.83 -11.25 -9.56
C PHE A 347 -4.09 -12.72 -9.18
N LEU A 348 -5.31 -13.23 -9.22
CA LEU A 348 -5.60 -14.62 -8.87
C LEU A 348 -4.92 -15.60 -9.83
N ALA A 349 -5.10 -15.43 -11.13
CA ALA A 349 -4.47 -16.30 -12.13
C ALA A 349 -2.94 -16.02 -12.25
N ALA A 350 -2.55 -14.76 -12.13
CA ALA A 350 -1.14 -14.36 -12.16
C ALA A 350 -0.35 -14.95 -10.99
N ASN A 351 -0.90 -14.93 -9.77
CA ASN A 351 -0.28 -15.51 -8.57
C ASN A 351 -0.22 -17.04 -8.63
N ALA A 352 -1.22 -17.71 -9.24
CA ALA A 352 -1.13 -19.14 -9.46
C ALA A 352 0.08 -19.53 -10.33
N GLY A 353 0.32 -18.76 -11.38
CA GLY A 353 1.54 -18.93 -12.21
C GLY A 353 2.80 -18.58 -11.45
N LEU A 354 2.80 -17.51 -10.66
CA LEU A 354 3.92 -17.10 -9.83
C LEU A 354 4.35 -18.21 -8.88
N GLU A 355 3.41 -18.75 -8.11
CA GLU A 355 3.69 -19.79 -7.12
C GLU A 355 4.03 -21.14 -7.76
N LEU A 356 3.44 -21.45 -8.92
CA LEU A 356 3.90 -22.60 -9.72
C LEU A 356 5.36 -22.43 -10.16
N GLY A 357 5.71 -21.26 -10.69
CA GLY A 357 7.08 -20.94 -11.15
C GLY A 357 8.07 -20.94 -9.99
N ARG A 358 7.68 -20.60 -8.78
CA ARG A 358 8.53 -20.58 -7.59
C ARG A 358 9.11 -21.97 -7.27
N PHE A 359 8.42 -23.05 -7.63
CA PHE A 359 8.95 -24.41 -7.45
C PHE A 359 10.14 -24.73 -8.33
N LEU A 360 10.48 -23.89 -9.31
CA LEU A 360 11.75 -24.00 -10.03
C LEU A 360 12.97 -23.78 -9.12
N LYS A 361 12.79 -23.14 -7.98
CA LYS A 361 13.80 -22.97 -6.93
C LYS A 361 14.25 -24.30 -6.33
N GLU A 362 13.32 -25.25 -6.19
CA GLU A 362 13.55 -26.51 -5.51
C GLU A 362 14.09 -27.56 -6.47
N ASP A 363 15.35 -27.94 -6.34
CA ASP A 363 16.02 -28.88 -7.28
C ASP A 363 15.26 -30.21 -7.43
N SER A 364 14.64 -30.71 -6.35
CA SER A 364 13.87 -31.96 -6.34
C SER A 364 12.52 -31.86 -7.05
N LEU A 365 11.98 -30.65 -7.22
CA LEU A 365 10.68 -30.38 -7.83
C LEU A 365 10.77 -29.72 -9.19
N ARG A 366 11.93 -29.20 -9.58
CA ARG A 366 12.12 -28.43 -10.82
C ARG A 366 11.64 -29.19 -12.05
N ASP A 367 11.98 -30.47 -12.19
CA ASP A 367 11.56 -31.30 -13.31
C ASP A 367 10.04 -31.54 -13.35
N LYS A 368 9.35 -31.46 -12.20
CA LYS A 368 7.88 -31.53 -12.11
C LYS A 368 7.21 -30.19 -12.37
N ALA A 369 7.83 -29.07 -11.97
CA ALA A 369 7.28 -27.72 -12.12
C ALA A 369 7.52 -27.15 -13.54
N SER A 370 8.61 -27.52 -14.21
CA SER A 370 8.98 -26.99 -15.52
C SER A 370 7.92 -27.26 -16.62
N PRO A 371 7.40 -28.47 -16.84
CA PRO A 371 6.42 -28.70 -17.89
C PRO A 371 5.11 -27.91 -17.73
N PRO A 372 4.46 -27.82 -16.54
CA PRO A 372 3.28 -26.99 -16.38
C PRO A 372 3.57 -25.49 -16.49
N ALA A 373 4.76 -25.02 -16.09
CA ALA A 373 5.17 -23.64 -16.30
C ALA A 373 5.31 -23.29 -17.80
N ILE A 374 5.94 -24.17 -18.59
CA ILE A 374 6.04 -24.04 -20.05
C ILE A 374 4.64 -24.01 -20.70
N ASP A 375 3.73 -24.88 -20.25
CA ASP A 375 2.35 -24.90 -20.78
C ASP A 375 1.63 -23.56 -20.55
N LEU A 376 1.74 -22.97 -19.34
CA LEU A 376 1.14 -21.67 -19.03
C LEU A 376 1.79 -20.52 -19.81
N MET A 377 3.11 -20.52 -19.95
CA MET A 377 3.81 -19.52 -20.77
C MET A 377 3.39 -19.59 -22.23
N GLY A 378 3.13 -20.79 -22.76
CA GLY A 378 2.58 -20.98 -24.10
C GLY A 378 1.13 -20.53 -24.28
N LYS A 379 0.38 -20.30 -23.18
CA LYS A 379 -1.00 -19.81 -23.15
C LYS A 379 -1.11 -18.32 -22.83
N SER A 380 -0.02 -17.69 -22.48
CA SER A 380 0.07 -16.28 -22.12
C SER A 380 1.08 -15.54 -23.00
N SER A 381 1.12 -14.22 -22.92
CA SER A 381 1.96 -13.36 -23.77
C SER A 381 2.75 -12.38 -22.94
N ILE A 382 3.88 -11.94 -23.46
CA ILE A 382 4.74 -10.93 -22.84
C ILE A 382 4.05 -9.58 -22.69
N ASP A 383 3.05 -9.29 -23.47
CA ASP A 383 2.24 -8.07 -23.49
C ASP A 383 0.74 -8.40 -23.55
N GLY A 384 -0.09 -7.38 -23.40
CA GLY A 384 -1.55 -7.51 -23.41
C GLY A 384 -2.13 -8.16 -22.16
N PRO A 385 -3.42 -8.56 -22.17
CA PRO A 385 -4.15 -8.94 -20.95
C PRO A 385 -3.54 -10.11 -20.17
N THR A 386 -2.82 -11.04 -20.83
CA THR A 386 -2.23 -12.22 -20.19
C THR A 386 -0.80 -12.01 -19.70
N ALA A 387 -0.25 -10.82 -19.88
CA ALA A 387 1.10 -10.47 -19.47
C ALA A 387 1.39 -10.69 -17.96
N PRO A 388 0.48 -10.41 -17.03
CA PRO A 388 0.76 -10.66 -15.62
C PRO A 388 1.10 -12.12 -15.31
N LEU A 389 0.48 -13.07 -15.99
CA LEU A 389 0.80 -14.50 -15.86
C LEU A 389 2.16 -14.83 -16.49
N TRP A 390 2.39 -14.35 -17.73
CA TRP A 390 3.64 -14.60 -18.45
C TRP A 390 4.85 -14.06 -17.70
N VAL A 391 4.77 -12.79 -17.27
CA VAL A 391 5.87 -12.10 -16.56
C VAL A 391 6.13 -12.74 -15.20
N ASN A 392 5.09 -13.14 -14.48
CA ASN A 392 5.24 -13.84 -13.20
C ASN A 392 5.98 -15.17 -13.32
N LEU A 393 5.70 -15.93 -14.37
CA LEU A 393 6.45 -17.17 -14.68
C LEU A 393 7.87 -16.85 -15.14
N ALA A 394 8.03 -15.88 -16.06
CA ALA A 394 9.33 -15.55 -16.63
C ALA A 394 10.32 -15.06 -15.58
N LYS A 395 9.87 -14.26 -14.57
CA LYS A 395 10.73 -13.82 -13.48
C LYS A 395 11.19 -14.98 -12.58
N MET A 396 10.35 -16.02 -12.41
CA MET A 396 10.76 -17.23 -11.67
C MET A 396 11.79 -18.04 -12.45
N VAL A 397 11.64 -18.12 -13.78
CA VAL A 397 12.62 -18.76 -14.67
C VAL A 397 13.94 -17.98 -14.61
N ASP A 398 13.93 -16.65 -14.74
CA ASP A 398 15.16 -15.83 -14.66
C ASP A 398 15.88 -15.96 -13.33
N ALA A 399 15.12 -16.16 -12.23
CA ALA A 399 15.69 -16.32 -10.88
C ALA A 399 16.23 -17.72 -10.61
N TYR A 400 15.54 -18.78 -11.04
CA TYR A 400 15.77 -20.14 -10.54
C TYR A 400 16.12 -21.17 -11.61
N ASP A 401 15.88 -20.90 -12.91
CA ASP A 401 16.19 -21.80 -14.01
C ASP A 401 16.75 -21.05 -15.24
N LYS A 402 17.52 -19.98 -14.97
CA LYS A 402 18.05 -19.05 -15.97
C LYS A 402 18.84 -19.73 -17.09
N ASP A 403 19.65 -20.74 -16.77
CA ASP A 403 20.44 -21.49 -17.73
C ASP A 403 19.56 -22.25 -18.76
N ASN A 404 18.33 -22.54 -18.41
CA ASN A 404 17.34 -23.18 -19.25
C ASN A 404 16.27 -22.22 -19.80
N CYS A 405 16.47 -20.90 -19.71
CA CYS A 405 15.50 -19.87 -20.12
C CYS A 405 14.95 -20.06 -21.54
N ALA A 406 15.75 -20.64 -22.43
CA ALA A 406 15.33 -20.92 -23.80
C ALA A 406 14.18 -21.95 -23.91
N LYS A 407 14.04 -22.86 -22.93
CA LYS A 407 12.91 -23.80 -22.90
C LYS A 407 11.56 -23.12 -22.64
N TYR A 408 11.62 -21.95 -21.98
CA TYR A 408 10.46 -21.15 -21.57
C TYR A 408 10.23 -19.94 -22.48
N ASP A 409 11.09 -19.71 -23.46
CA ASP A 409 11.15 -18.47 -24.26
C ASP A 409 11.25 -17.22 -23.38
N ALA A 410 12.09 -17.26 -22.32
CA ALA A 410 12.20 -16.20 -21.30
C ALA A 410 13.61 -15.64 -21.11
N CYS A 411 14.52 -15.84 -22.07
CA CYS A 411 15.90 -15.33 -21.98
C CYS A 411 15.98 -13.81 -22.10
N ASN A 412 16.97 -13.21 -21.40
CA ASN A 412 17.22 -11.76 -21.36
C ASN A 412 15.96 -10.96 -20.97
N LEU A 413 15.30 -11.41 -19.91
CA LEU A 413 13.96 -10.99 -19.55
C LEU A 413 13.80 -9.48 -19.43
N ALA A 414 14.62 -8.82 -18.59
CA ALA A 414 14.49 -7.37 -18.34
C ALA A 414 14.68 -6.56 -19.64
N GLU A 415 15.72 -6.85 -20.43
CA GLU A 415 15.98 -6.16 -21.69
C GLU A 415 14.86 -6.40 -22.72
N ARG A 416 14.35 -7.64 -22.79
CA ARG A 416 13.25 -8.01 -23.67
C ARG A 416 11.96 -7.27 -23.30
N LEU A 417 11.62 -7.23 -22.01
CA LEU A 417 10.46 -6.48 -21.49
C LEU A 417 10.61 -4.98 -21.77
N GLU A 418 11.75 -4.39 -21.43
CA GLU A 418 12.01 -2.97 -21.67
C GLU A 418 11.80 -2.60 -23.15
N LYS A 419 12.27 -3.44 -24.06
CA LYS A 419 12.13 -3.21 -25.50
C LYS A 419 10.70 -3.34 -26.01
N VAL A 420 9.93 -4.31 -25.49
CA VAL A 420 8.56 -4.58 -25.93
C VAL A 420 7.58 -3.62 -25.30
N VAL A 421 7.74 -3.38 -23.99
CA VAL A 421 6.76 -2.66 -23.18
C VAL A 421 6.98 -1.15 -23.19
N LEU A 422 8.23 -0.68 -23.33
CA LEU A 422 8.57 0.75 -23.30
C LEU A 422 9.16 1.22 -24.64
N PRO A 423 8.41 1.12 -25.75
CA PRO A 423 8.90 1.45 -27.08
C PRO A 423 9.03 2.95 -27.34
N VAL A 424 8.24 3.77 -26.62
CA VAL A 424 8.24 5.23 -26.80
C VAL A 424 9.49 5.81 -26.13
N LYS A 425 10.26 6.60 -26.91
CA LYS A 425 11.41 7.37 -26.39
C LYS A 425 11.30 8.78 -26.90
N HIS A 426 11.26 9.73 -26.01
CA HIS A 426 11.09 11.14 -26.33
C HIS A 426 12.09 11.99 -25.55
N THR A 427 12.73 12.97 -26.21
CA THR A 427 13.66 13.91 -25.59
C THR A 427 12.98 15.25 -25.41
N CYS A 428 12.74 15.64 -24.15
CA CYS A 428 12.15 16.92 -23.80
C CYS A 428 13.19 18.06 -23.84
N SER A 429 14.41 17.79 -23.38
CA SER A 429 15.53 18.73 -23.31
C SER A 429 16.85 17.96 -23.22
N ASP A 430 17.98 18.67 -23.09
CA ASP A 430 19.29 18.06 -22.86
C ASP A 430 19.38 17.31 -21.51
N SER A 431 18.46 17.60 -20.57
CA SER A 431 18.46 17.01 -19.23
C SER A 431 17.27 16.07 -18.97
N ILE A 432 16.23 16.06 -19.80
CA ILE A 432 14.98 15.35 -19.53
C ILE A 432 14.64 14.45 -20.72
N THR A 433 14.46 13.17 -20.46
CA THR A 433 13.93 12.20 -21.42
C THR A 433 12.70 11.50 -20.85
N ILE A 434 11.75 11.14 -21.71
CA ILE A 434 10.58 10.32 -21.37
C ILE A 434 10.70 9.00 -22.12
N ARG A 435 10.49 7.91 -21.39
CA ARG A 435 10.29 6.58 -21.95
C ARG A 435 8.92 6.09 -21.53
N ALA A 436 8.10 5.64 -22.46
CA ALA A 436 6.73 5.26 -22.12
C ALA A 436 6.28 3.99 -22.84
N GLN A 437 5.25 3.40 -22.28
CA GLN A 437 4.56 2.26 -22.89
C GLN A 437 3.73 2.73 -24.07
N ASP A 438 2.89 3.73 -23.88
CA ASP A 438 2.13 4.40 -24.93
C ASP A 438 1.80 5.83 -24.47
N MET A 439 2.18 6.80 -25.26
CA MET A 439 1.83 8.22 -25.03
C MET A 439 1.67 8.91 -26.39
N ALA A 440 0.60 9.65 -26.53
CA ALA A 440 0.38 10.49 -27.69
C ALA A 440 1.40 11.66 -27.75
N ALA A 441 1.60 12.23 -28.94
CA ALA A 441 2.57 13.32 -29.12
C ALA A 441 2.21 14.55 -28.27
N GLU A 442 0.92 14.83 -28.12
CA GLU A 442 0.40 15.94 -27.31
C GLU A 442 0.62 15.70 -25.80
N GLU A 443 0.49 14.45 -25.33
CA GLU A 443 0.72 14.05 -23.94
C GLU A 443 2.21 14.13 -23.59
N LEU A 444 3.09 13.71 -24.52
CA LEU A 444 4.54 13.86 -24.38
C LEU A 444 4.93 15.33 -24.27
N GLU A 445 4.44 16.19 -25.17
CA GLU A 445 4.78 17.61 -25.16
C GLU A 445 4.22 18.33 -23.93
N ALA A 446 3.01 17.98 -23.48
CA ALA A 446 2.42 18.52 -22.26
C ALA A 446 3.27 18.16 -21.02
N SER A 447 3.68 16.90 -20.90
CA SER A 447 4.56 16.43 -19.82
C SER A 447 5.94 17.10 -19.90
N CYS A 448 6.54 17.20 -21.09
CA CYS A 448 7.81 17.90 -21.29
C CYS A 448 7.72 19.39 -20.90
N THR A 449 6.63 20.06 -21.27
CA THR A 449 6.40 21.47 -20.93
C THR A 449 6.29 21.64 -19.43
N SER A 450 5.50 20.77 -18.76
CA SER A 450 5.38 20.78 -17.31
C SER A 450 6.72 20.65 -16.59
N LEU A 451 7.57 19.72 -17.03
CA LEU A 451 8.89 19.52 -16.41
C LEU A 451 9.85 20.68 -16.66
N ARG A 452 9.91 21.21 -17.91
CA ARG A 452 10.77 22.35 -18.25
C ARG A 452 10.36 23.63 -17.50
N ASP A 453 9.07 23.89 -17.39
CA ASP A 453 8.57 25.07 -16.69
C ASP A 453 8.79 24.95 -15.18
N GLN A 454 8.70 23.75 -14.64
CA GLN A 454 9.01 23.47 -13.23
C GLN A 454 10.50 23.69 -12.92
N ASP A 455 11.42 23.41 -13.82
CA ASP A 455 12.85 23.71 -13.65
C ASP A 455 13.06 25.19 -13.26
N ALA A 456 12.52 26.09 -14.07
CA ALA A 456 12.66 27.53 -13.83
C ALA A 456 12.03 27.93 -12.48
N TYR A 457 10.86 27.39 -12.16
CA TYR A 457 10.18 27.64 -10.90
C TYR A 457 10.95 27.11 -9.70
N PHE A 458 11.52 25.90 -9.80
CA PHE A 458 12.35 25.33 -8.75
C PHE A 458 13.55 26.20 -8.44
N HIS A 459 14.32 26.62 -9.45
CA HIS A 459 15.48 27.49 -9.26
C HIS A 459 15.14 28.86 -8.64
N GLU A 460 13.97 29.41 -8.96
CA GLU A 460 13.46 30.63 -8.32
C GLU A 460 13.22 30.40 -6.83
N VAL A 461 12.57 29.27 -6.47
CA VAL A 461 12.26 28.93 -5.07
C VAL A 461 13.51 28.51 -4.30
N ALA A 462 14.35 27.64 -4.86
CA ALA A 462 15.56 27.14 -4.20
C ALA A 462 16.67 28.19 -4.08
N ARG A 463 16.74 29.13 -5.04
CA ARG A 463 17.81 30.15 -5.13
C ARG A 463 19.19 29.51 -5.08
N ASP A 464 19.36 28.44 -5.84
CA ASP A 464 20.63 27.75 -5.96
C ASP A 464 21.62 28.50 -6.88
N ASN A 465 22.87 28.05 -6.89
CA ASN A 465 23.91 28.56 -7.77
C ASN A 465 24.47 27.47 -8.70
N GLY A 466 23.64 26.46 -9.02
CA GLY A 466 24.01 25.29 -9.79
C GLY A 466 24.07 24.03 -8.94
N ALA A 467 24.40 22.92 -9.59
CA ALA A 467 24.44 21.62 -8.93
C ALA A 467 25.40 21.56 -7.75
N VAL A 468 25.10 20.74 -6.75
CA VAL A 468 26.00 20.49 -5.62
C VAL A 468 27.31 19.87 -6.10
N ALA A 469 28.36 19.99 -5.30
CA ALA A 469 29.67 19.45 -5.66
C ALA A 469 29.57 17.92 -5.87
N ASP A 470 30.32 17.44 -6.85
CA ASP A 470 30.42 16.00 -7.20
C ASP A 470 29.15 15.37 -7.75
N ASP A 471 28.08 16.16 -8.06
CA ASP A 471 26.86 15.64 -8.68
C ASP A 471 27.04 15.44 -10.20
N ASN A 472 26.89 14.20 -10.64
CA ASN A 472 26.92 13.79 -12.05
C ASN A 472 25.54 13.49 -12.64
N ASN A 473 24.46 13.68 -11.88
CA ASN A 473 23.08 13.47 -12.28
C ASN A 473 22.56 14.55 -13.24
N LYS A 474 23.19 14.66 -14.42
CA LYS A 474 22.91 15.72 -15.41
C LYS A 474 21.59 15.53 -16.15
N THR A 475 21.08 14.31 -16.17
CA THR A 475 19.87 13.94 -16.91
C THR A 475 18.98 13.10 -16.05
N ILE A 476 17.67 13.20 -16.25
CA ILE A 476 16.68 12.29 -15.68
C ILE A 476 15.91 11.58 -16.80
N GLU A 477 15.59 10.31 -16.59
CA GLU A 477 14.68 9.55 -17.41
C GLU A 477 13.36 9.35 -16.66
N VAL A 478 12.27 9.88 -17.21
CA VAL A 478 10.91 9.63 -16.73
C VAL A 478 10.38 8.41 -17.44
N VAL A 479 9.94 7.40 -16.71
CA VAL A 479 9.36 6.16 -17.25
C VAL A 479 7.88 6.11 -16.89
N ALA A 480 7.01 6.01 -17.90
CA ALA A 480 5.58 6.00 -17.73
C ALA A 480 4.95 4.71 -18.29
N PHE A 481 4.32 3.93 -17.41
CA PHE A 481 3.45 2.81 -17.79
C PHE A 481 2.02 3.30 -18.02
N ASN A 482 1.22 2.53 -18.77
CA ASN A 482 -0.15 2.93 -19.12
C ASN A 482 -1.13 2.83 -17.93
N SER A 483 -0.76 2.08 -16.89
CA SER A 483 -1.63 1.84 -15.75
C SER A 483 -0.85 1.37 -14.53
N SER A 484 -1.45 1.48 -13.35
CA SER A 484 -0.95 0.84 -12.12
C SER A 484 -0.75 -0.67 -12.30
N ALA A 485 -1.66 -1.35 -13.01
CA ALA A 485 -1.54 -2.78 -13.28
C ALA A 485 -0.34 -3.12 -14.17
N ASP A 486 -0.05 -2.32 -15.18
CA ASP A 486 1.13 -2.49 -16.02
C ASP A 486 2.42 -2.19 -15.25
N TYR A 487 2.42 -1.13 -14.46
CA TYR A 487 3.53 -0.80 -13.57
C TYR A 487 3.85 -1.98 -12.63
N GLN A 488 2.85 -2.54 -11.94
CA GLN A 488 3.02 -3.71 -11.07
C GLN A 488 3.50 -4.96 -11.83
N THR A 489 3.07 -5.12 -13.07
CA THR A 489 3.47 -6.26 -13.89
C THR A 489 4.93 -6.18 -14.32
N TYR A 490 5.40 -5.01 -14.76
CA TYR A 490 6.64 -4.88 -15.49
C TYR A 490 7.77 -4.20 -14.76
N ALA A 491 7.47 -3.14 -13.98
CA ALA A 491 8.51 -2.26 -13.46
C ALA A 491 9.47 -2.98 -12.50
N GLY A 492 8.94 -3.88 -11.66
CA GLY A 492 9.76 -4.68 -10.76
C GLY A 492 10.79 -5.57 -11.47
N VAL A 493 10.45 -6.09 -12.64
CA VAL A 493 11.36 -6.94 -13.43
C VAL A 493 12.36 -6.11 -14.25
N ILE A 494 11.90 -5.00 -14.83
CA ILE A 494 12.75 -4.16 -15.68
C ILE A 494 13.76 -3.40 -14.83
N PHE A 495 13.34 -2.82 -13.70
CA PHE A 495 14.15 -1.88 -12.92
C PHE A 495 14.61 -2.42 -11.55
N GLY A 496 14.15 -3.60 -11.13
CA GLY A 496 14.52 -4.20 -9.83
C GLY A 496 13.92 -3.47 -8.62
N ILE A 497 12.71 -2.92 -8.76
CA ILE A 497 12.01 -2.13 -7.74
C ILE A 497 10.81 -2.87 -7.16
N ASP A 498 10.40 -2.48 -5.95
CA ASP A 498 9.08 -2.82 -5.43
C ASP A 498 8.03 -1.98 -6.17
N THR A 499 6.92 -2.61 -6.54
CA THR A 499 5.82 -1.98 -7.29
C THR A 499 4.55 -1.83 -6.46
N ASN A 500 4.64 -2.01 -5.14
CA ASN A 500 3.54 -1.78 -4.22
C ASN A 500 3.50 -0.30 -3.77
N ASN A 501 3.58 0.60 -4.74
CA ASN A 501 3.61 2.05 -4.57
C ASN A 501 3.06 2.73 -5.83
N GLY A 502 2.96 4.05 -5.82
CA GLY A 502 2.44 4.84 -6.94
C GLY A 502 3.48 5.28 -7.96
N GLY A 503 4.73 5.03 -7.67
CA GLY A 503 5.87 5.41 -8.49
C GLY A 503 7.11 5.46 -7.63
N MET A 504 8.26 5.65 -8.26
CA MET A 504 9.52 5.65 -7.53
C MET A 504 10.57 6.51 -8.22
N TYR A 505 11.17 7.42 -7.47
CA TYR A 505 12.39 8.09 -7.89
C TYR A 505 13.61 7.25 -7.50
N LEU A 506 14.44 6.94 -8.47
CA LEU A 506 15.71 6.25 -8.31
C LEU A 506 16.85 7.23 -8.55
N GLU A 507 17.49 7.73 -7.52
CA GLU A 507 18.61 8.64 -7.64
C GLU A 507 19.88 7.95 -8.15
N GLY A 508 20.14 6.76 -7.68
CA GLY A 508 21.40 6.04 -7.89
C GLY A 508 22.55 6.66 -7.07
N ASP A 509 23.77 6.54 -7.56
CA ASP A 509 24.95 7.19 -6.97
C ASP A 509 25.26 8.50 -7.72
N PRO A 510 24.94 9.68 -7.16
CA PRO A 510 25.18 10.96 -7.82
C PRO A 510 26.64 11.22 -8.15
N LYS A 511 27.57 10.56 -7.45
CA LYS A 511 29.02 10.71 -7.69
C LYS A 511 29.52 9.83 -8.83
N ALA A 512 28.75 8.81 -9.19
CA ALA A 512 29.15 7.89 -10.26
C ALA A 512 29.03 8.56 -11.62
N GLU A 513 30.11 8.53 -12.41
CA GLU A 513 30.07 8.97 -13.79
C GLU A 513 29.16 8.06 -14.62
N GLY A 514 28.18 8.64 -15.31
CA GLY A 514 27.19 7.89 -16.11
C GLY A 514 26.02 7.32 -15.30
N ASN A 515 25.85 7.71 -14.03
CA ASN A 515 24.63 7.43 -13.29
C ASN A 515 23.42 8.00 -14.02
N GLN A 516 22.29 7.29 -13.99
CA GLN A 516 21.06 7.67 -14.66
C GLN A 516 19.91 7.67 -13.67
N PRO A 517 19.61 8.81 -13.04
CA PRO A 517 18.39 8.96 -12.24
C PRO A 517 17.14 8.65 -13.06
N ARG A 518 16.17 8.01 -12.42
CA ARG A 518 14.87 7.67 -13.04
C ARG A 518 13.73 7.99 -12.11
N PHE A 519 12.69 8.56 -12.65
CA PHE A 519 11.37 8.51 -12.06
C PHE A 519 10.54 7.48 -12.84
N ILE A 520 10.02 6.48 -12.16
CA ILE A 520 9.29 5.36 -12.74
C ILE A 520 7.89 5.37 -12.17
N ALA A 521 6.89 5.58 -13.01
CA ALA A 521 5.49 5.70 -12.61
C ALA A 521 4.54 5.20 -13.70
N TYR A 522 3.30 5.53 -13.58
CA TYR A 522 2.24 5.15 -14.51
C TYR A 522 1.26 6.30 -14.74
N GLU A 523 0.40 6.14 -15.74
CA GLU A 523 -0.67 7.07 -15.99
C GLU A 523 -1.68 7.07 -14.83
N ALA A 524 -2.08 8.25 -14.41
CA ALA A 524 -3.21 8.46 -13.51
C ALA A 524 -4.52 8.21 -14.27
N GLU A 525 -4.89 6.95 -14.46
CA GLU A 525 -6.01 6.51 -15.33
C GLU A 525 -7.35 7.15 -14.92
N TRP A 526 -7.52 7.46 -13.64
CA TRP A 526 -8.72 8.12 -13.10
C TRP A 526 -8.85 9.58 -13.50
N ALA A 527 -7.77 10.22 -13.96
CA ALA A 527 -7.78 11.60 -14.41
C ALA A 527 -8.24 11.75 -15.89
N ARG A 528 -8.44 10.64 -16.62
CA ARG A 528 -8.92 10.71 -18.01
C ARG A 528 -10.25 11.48 -18.11
N PRO A 529 -10.44 12.37 -19.09
CA PRO A 529 -9.68 12.46 -20.35
C PRO A 529 -8.34 13.22 -20.28
N ASP A 530 -8.01 13.86 -19.16
CA ASP A 530 -6.76 14.60 -19.01
C ASP A 530 -5.63 13.62 -18.64
N PHE A 531 -4.70 13.42 -19.59
CA PHE A 531 -3.54 12.56 -19.34
C PHE A 531 -2.62 13.18 -18.30
N GLN A 532 -2.22 12.38 -17.32
CA GLN A 532 -1.23 12.75 -16.32
C GLN A 532 -0.34 11.55 -16.00
N ILE A 533 0.97 11.76 -15.90
CA ILE A 533 1.86 10.83 -15.22
C ILE A 533 1.70 11.10 -13.71
N TRP A 534 1.38 10.05 -12.96
CA TRP A 534 1.14 10.16 -11.54
C TRP A 534 2.36 10.70 -10.79
N ASN A 535 2.16 11.61 -9.88
CA ASN A 535 3.21 12.28 -9.07
C ASN A 535 4.33 12.99 -9.84
N LEU A 536 4.18 13.24 -11.14
CA LEU A 536 5.25 13.76 -12.00
C LEU A 536 6.00 14.95 -11.38
N ASN A 537 5.28 15.95 -10.89
CA ASN A 537 5.88 17.19 -10.40
C ASN A 537 6.50 17.05 -8.99
N HIS A 538 5.98 16.12 -8.17
CA HIS A 538 6.53 15.80 -6.86
C HIS A 538 7.90 15.09 -7.01
N GLU A 539 7.92 13.99 -7.74
CA GLU A 539 9.12 13.17 -7.94
C GLU A 539 10.21 13.93 -8.74
N TYR A 540 9.78 14.77 -9.68
CA TYR A 540 10.72 15.64 -10.37
C TYR A 540 11.37 16.66 -9.42
N THR A 541 10.66 17.09 -8.38
CA THR A 541 11.24 17.94 -7.33
C THR A 541 12.31 17.21 -6.55
N HIS A 542 12.14 15.91 -6.23
CA HIS A 542 13.20 15.13 -5.58
C HIS A 542 14.48 15.10 -6.41
N TYR A 543 14.37 14.90 -7.74
CA TYR A 543 15.53 14.98 -8.62
C TYR A 543 16.21 16.34 -8.55
N LEU A 544 15.45 17.43 -8.61
CA LEU A 544 15.99 18.77 -8.57
C LEU A 544 16.56 19.10 -7.18
N ASP A 545 15.88 18.72 -6.10
CA ASP A 545 16.33 18.97 -4.72
C ASP A 545 17.62 18.18 -4.42
N GLY A 546 17.71 16.91 -4.79
CA GLY A 546 18.90 16.09 -4.69
C GLY A 546 20.08 16.75 -5.41
N ARG A 547 19.87 17.15 -6.66
CA ARG A 547 20.91 17.72 -7.50
C ARG A 547 21.39 19.12 -7.08
N PHE A 548 20.47 20.00 -6.61
CA PHE A 548 20.78 21.44 -6.40
C PHE A 548 20.83 21.86 -4.94
N ASN A 549 20.31 21.07 -4.02
CA ASN A 549 20.24 21.40 -2.60
C ASN A 549 20.88 20.36 -1.68
N MET A 550 20.86 19.05 -2.00
CA MET A 550 21.24 18.00 -1.07
C MET A 550 22.58 17.37 -1.50
N TYR A 551 23.65 17.64 -0.76
CA TYR A 551 24.97 17.07 -1.09
C TYR A 551 25.06 15.59 -0.77
N GLY A 552 25.50 14.81 -1.73
CA GLY A 552 25.65 13.36 -1.61
C GLY A 552 24.43 12.64 -2.18
N ASP A 553 24.22 11.43 -1.74
CA ASP A 553 23.04 10.65 -2.07
C ASP A 553 21.92 10.84 -1.04
N PHE A 554 20.77 10.26 -1.31
CA PHE A 554 19.62 10.29 -0.39
C PHE A 554 19.98 9.84 1.04
N ALA A 555 20.81 8.80 1.16
CA ALA A 555 21.22 8.31 2.47
C ALA A 555 22.09 9.30 3.25
N ALA A 556 22.95 10.04 2.58
CA ALA A 556 23.70 11.11 3.22
C ALA A 556 22.76 12.15 3.83
N GLY A 557 21.69 12.51 3.09
CA GLY A 557 20.63 13.39 3.58
C GLY A 557 19.88 12.83 4.80
N MET A 558 19.66 11.51 4.86
CA MET A 558 18.91 10.86 5.94
C MET A 558 19.73 10.62 7.23
N THR A 559 21.01 10.98 7.27
CA THR A 559 21.85 10.89 8.50
C THR A 559 21.33 11.79 9.63
N THR A 560 20.53 12.78 9.31
CA THR A 560 19.79 13.65 10.25
C THR A 560 18.32 13.74 9.83
N PRO A 561 17.40 14.12 10.73
CA PRO A 561 16.00 14.29 10.36
C PRO A 561 15.80 15.38 9.30
N THR A 562 15.64 14.99 8.04
CA THR A 562 15.42 15.87 6.89
C THR A 562 14.09 15.64 6.19
N VAL A 563 13.35 14.60 6.57
CA VAL A 563 12.11 14.20 5.90
C VAL A 563 11.08 15.33 5.81
N TRP A 564 10.97 16.15 6.86
CA TRP A 564 10.09 17.32 6.83
C TRP A 564 10.39 18.29 5.67
N TRP A 565 11.68 18.37 5.27
CA TRP A 565 12.12 19.20 4.15
C TRP A 565 11.94 18.44 2.84
N VAL A 566 12.49 17.24 2.71
CA VAL A 566 12.53 16.49 1.46
C VAL A 566 11.12 16.30 0.91
N GLU A 567 10.21 15.77 1.72
CA GLU A 567 8.83 15.56 1.32
C GLU A 567 8.00 16.83 1.31
N GLY A 568 8.15 17.66 2.35
CA GLY A 568 7.44 18.93 2.43
C GLY A 568 7.80 19.90 1.31
N PHE A 569 9.04 19.90 0.83
CA PHE A 569 9.47 20.74 -0.27
C PHE A 569 9.00 20.19 -1.62
N ALA A 570 9.02 18.87 -1.80
CA ALA A 570 8.45 18.23 -2.99
C ALA A 570 6.96 18.55 -3.13
N GLU A 571 6.20 18.43 -2.05
CA GLU A 571 4.80 18.83 -2.02
C GLU A 571 4.63 20.34 -2.30
N PHE A 572 5.40 21.19 -1.61
CA PHE A 572 5.28 22.63 -1.79
C PHE A 572 5.54 23.05 -3.25
N VAL A 573 6.63 22.57 -3.86
CA VAL A 573 6.96 22.90 -5.25
C VAL A 573 5.90 22.36 -6.19
N SER A 574 5.48 21.08 -6.02
CA SER A 574 4.48 20.42 -6.86
C SER A 574 3.16 21.19 -6.88
N TYR A 575 2.62 21.54 -5.71
CA TYR A 575 1.33 22.25 -5.63
C TYR A 575 1.45 23.71 -6.05
N SER A 576 2.46 24.42 -5.56
CA SER A 576 2.60 25.85 -5.85
C SER A 576 2.95 26.15 -7.32
N TYR A 577 3.79 25.30 -7.95
CA TYR A 577 4.06 25.38 -9.38
C TYR A 577 2.79 25.23 -10.23
N ARG A 578 1.98 24.22 -9.90
CA ARG A 578 0.70 23.96 -10.59
C ARG A 578 -0.40 24.96 -10.21
N LYS A 579 -0.15 25.84 -9.23
CA LYS A 579 -1.12 26.81 -8.67
C LYS A 579 -2.36 26.12 -8.09
N LEU A 580 -2.15 24.97 -7.45
CA LEU A 580 -3.17 24.20 -6.76
C LEU A 580 -3.05 24.41 -5.25
N ASP A 581 -4.19 24.35 -4.57
CA ASP A 581 -4.22 24.30 -3.12
C ASP A 581 -4.05 22.86 -2.66
N TYR A 582 -3.13 22.61 -1.70
CA TYR A 582 -3.06 21.31 -1.04
C TYR A 582 -4.11 21.26 0.08
N GLU A 583 -5.37 21.01 -0.31
CA GLU A 583 -6.53 21.06 0.58
C GLU A 583 -6.36 20.19 1.83
N ALA A 584 -5.82 18.97 1.67
CA ALA A 584 -5.57 18.06 2.76
C ALA A 584 -4.60 18.62 3.79
N ALA A 585 -3.49 19.22 3.35
CA ALA A 585 -2.54 19.86 4.24
C ALA A 585 -3.15 21.12 4.90
N ILE A 586 -3.87 21.95 4.13
CA ILE A 586 -4.53 23.14 4.64
C ILE A 586 -5.57 22.77 5.73
N ALA A 587 -6.31 21.65 5.53
CA ALA A 587 -7.25 21.16 6.53
C ALA A 587 -6.55 20.76 7.85
N GLN A 588 -5.33 20.25 7.81
CA GLN A 588 -4.56 19.92 9.01
C GLN A 588 -4.18 21.16 9.85
N ALA A 589 -4.05 22.32 9.22
CA ALA A 589 -3.69 23.54 9.94
C ALA A 589 -4.66 23.88 11.09
N ALA A 590 -5.95 23.56 10.95
CA ALA A 590 -6.94 23.76 12.00
C ALA A 590 -6.70 22.90 13.25
N ASN A 591 -6.09 21.72 13.09
CA ASN A 591 -5.85 20.77 14.18
C ASN A 591 -4.69 21.19 15.09
N ARG A 592 -3.74 22.00 14.60
CA ARG A 592 -2.56 22.46 15.35
C ARG A 592 -1.83 21.34 16.10
N THR A 593 -1.73 20.16 15.48
CA THR A 593 -1.25 18.93 16.11
C THR A 593 0.21 19.02 16.51
N TYR A 594 1.03 19.64 15.65
CA TYR A 594 2.47 19.68 15.83
C TYR A 594 2.99 21.12 15.97
N ARG A 595 3.97 21.31 16.85
CA ARG A 595 4.81 22.50 16.87
C ARG A 595 5.81 22.44 15.73
N LEU A 596 6.24 23.59 15.20
CA LEU A 596 7.24 23.63 14.16
C LEU A 596 8.54 22.94 14.59
N SER A 597 8.99 23.20 15.82
CA SER A 597 10.17 22.57 16.40
C SER A 597 10.08 21.04 16.44
N THR A 598 8.88 20.47 16.58
CA THR A 598 8.66 19.02 16.54
C THR A 598 8.76 18.47 15.11
N LEU A 599 8.32 19.23 14.12
CA LEU A 599 8.38 18.81 12.71
C LEU A 599 9.80 18.73 12.20
N PHE A 600 10.74 19.53 12.71
CA PHE A 600 12.16 19.42 12.38
C PHE A 600 12.80 18.08 12.80
N ASP A 601 12.13 17.29 13.62
CA ASP A 601 12.55 15.95 14.04
C ASP A 601 11.86 14.83 13.24
N THR A 602 11.15 15.15 12.16
CA THR A 602 10.43 14.16 11.37
C THR A 602 11.38 13.23 10.63
N THR A 603 11.21 11.95 10.85
CA THR A 603 11.82 10.84 10.11
C THR A 603 10.70 9.89 9.67
N TYR A 604 10.98 8.99 8.73
CA TYR A 604 9.99 8.00 8.30
C TYR A 604 9.61 6.99 9.40
N GLU A 605 10.50 6.73 10.36
CA GLU A 605 10.24 5.81 11.47
C GLU A 605 9.36 6.42 12.58
N ASN A 606 9.41 7.75 12.76
CA ASN A 606 8.72 8.44 13.86
C ASN A 606 7.47 9.22 13.43
N ALA A 607 7.06 9.10 12.19
CA ALA A 607 5.99 9.89 11.61
C ALA A 607 5.02 9.01 10.81
N ASP A 608 3.75 9.37 10.85
CA ASP A 608 2.75 8.89 9.92
C ASP A 608 2.76 9.72 8.63
N GLN A 609 2.03 9.29 7.67
CA GLN A 609 1.83 9.90 6.37
C GLN A 609 1.41 11.39 6.49
N THR A 610 0.43 11.69 7.33
CA THR A 610 -0.06 13.06 7.54
C THR A 610 1.06 13.97 8.05
N ARG A 611 1.88 13.47 8.98
CA ARG A 611 3.02 14.25 9.50
C ARG A 611 4.10 14.45 8.45
N VAL A 612 4.39 13.45 7.64
CA VAL A 612 5.42 13.52 6.59
C VAL A 612 5.02 14.54 5.52
N TYR A 613 3.87 14.36 4.88
CA TYR A 613 3.46 15.15 3.70
C TYR A 613 2.69 16.40 4.06
N ASN A 614 1.55 16.28 4.75
CA ASN A 614 0.70 17.45 5.01
C ASN A 614 1.40 18.43 5.95
N TRP A 615 1.94 17.95 7.05
CA TRP A 615 2.66 18.80 7.99
C TRP A 615 4.04 19.21 7.48
N GLY A 616 4.71 18.38 6.69
CA GLY A 616 5.92 18.75 5.95
C GLY A 616 5.67 19.93 5.00
N TYR A 617 4.62 19.84 4.15
CA TYR A 617 4.19 20.93 3.28
C TYR A 617 3.95 22.23 4.05
N LEU A 618 3.14 22.16 5.14
CA LEU A 618 2.84 23.34 5.94
C LEU A 618 4.10 23.95 6.55
N ALA A 619 5.01 23.14 7.09
CA ALA A 619 6.26 23.61 7.69
C ALA A 619 7.17 24.28 6.65
N VAL A 620 7.36 23.66 5.49
CA VAL A 620 8.17 24.24 4.41
C VAL A 620 7.54 25.53 3.90
N ARG A 621 6.25 25.55 3.66
CA ARG A 621 5.51 26.75 3.23
C ARG A 621 5.68 27.90 4.21
N TYR A 622 5.45 27.65 5.50
CA TYR A 622 5.63 28.65 6.55
C TYR A 622 7.06 29.18 6.59
N MET A 623 8.05 28.29 6.55
CA MET A 623 9.46 28.69 6.58
C MET A 623 9.84 29.54 5.35
N LEU A 624 9.35 29.19 4.17
CA LEU A 624 9.58 29.94 2.92
C LEU A 624 8.89 31.31 2.94
N GLU A 625 7.65 31.39 3.43
CA GLU A 625 6.86 32.62 3.49
C GLU A 625 7.36 33.57 4.59
N SER A 626 7.70 33.07 5.79
CA SER A 626 7.94 33.88 6.99
C SER A 626 9.41 33.95 7.39
N HIS A 627 10.23 32.97 7.05
CA HIS A 627 11.62 32.85 7.53
C HIS A 627 12.61 32.49 6.42
N ARG A 628 12.45 33.10 5.28
CA ARG A 628 13.24 32.84 4.07
C ARG A 628 14.76 32.87 4.28
N SER A 629 15.28 33.79 5.11
CA SER A 629 16.71 33.87 5.37
C SER A 629 17.28 32.65 6.09
N ASP A 630 16.47 32.04 6.97
CA ASP A 630 16.88 30.81 7.65
C ASP A 630 16.83 29.60 6.71
N VAL A 631 15.87 29.59 5.76
CA VAL A 631 15.83 28.58 4.67
C VAL A 631 17.06 28.73 3.77
N ASP A 632 17.43 29.95 3.35
CA ASP A 632 18.64 30.18 2.54
C ASP A 632 19.91 29.70 3.28
N THR A 633 19.97 29.90 4.61
CA THR A 633 21.07 29.41 5.45
C THR A 633 21.04 27.87 5.52
N LEU A 634 19.90 27.26 5.73
CA LEU A 634 19.71 25.81 5.79
C LEU A 634 20.17 25.14 4.49
N LEU A 635 19.67 25.64 3.35
CA LEU A 635 20.09 25.14 2.04
C LEU A 635 21.59 25.33 1.78
N GLY A 636 22.16 26.43 2.27
CA GLY A 636 23.60 26.64 2.19
C GLY A 636 24.42 25.61 2.98
N LEU A 637 23.85 25.00 4.04
CA LEU A 637 24.48 23.92 4.80
C LEU A 637 24.24 22.57 4.10
N TYR A 638 23.02 22.29 3.65
CA TYR A 638 22.69 21.07 2.91
C TYR A 638 23.55 20.92 1.65
N ARG A 639 23.73 21.98 0.86
CA ARG A 639 24.55 21.99 -0.35
C ARG A 639 26.02 21.66 -0.11
N LYS A 640 26.49 21.76 1.12
CA LYS A 640 27.85 21.43 1.54
C LYS A 640 27.97 20.08 2.24
N GLY A 641 26.84 19.41 2.48
CA GLY A 641 26.80 18.23 3.32
C GLY A 641 27.11 18.50 4.80
N ASP A 642 26.91 19.75 5.25
CA ASP A 642 27.06 20.09 6.66
C ASP A 642 25.76 19.77 7.44
N TRP A 643 25.49 18.47 7.54
CA TRP A 643 24.29 17.94 8.18
C TRP A 643 24.19 18.30 9.66
N ASP A 644 25.33 18.28 10.38
CA ASP A 644 25.42 18.68 11.79
C ASP A 644 25.16 20.17 11.97
N GLY A 645 25.70 21.01 11.07
CA GLY A 645 25.44 22.43 11.04
C GLY A 645 23.96 22.74 10.79
N ALA A 646 23.35 22.05 9.83
CA ALA A 646 21.93 22.16 9.53
C ALA A 646 21.06 21.73 10.73
N ARG A 647 21.42 20.61 11.37
CA ARG A 647 20.74 20.15 12.57
C ARG A 647 20.86 21.16 13.71
N THR A 648 22.03 21.74 13.92
CA THR A 648 22.26 22.78 14.93
C THR A 648 21.43 24.04 14.64
N LEU A 649 21.33 24.45 13.38
CA LEU A 649 20.47 25.56 12.97
C LEU A 649 19.02 25.31 13.39
N LEU A 650 18.46 24.14 13.02
CA LEU A 650 17.05 23.81 13.25
C LEU A 650 16.74 23.63 14.75
N THR A 651 17.59 22.93 15.52
CA THR A 651 17.28 22.55 16.90
C THR A 651 17.74 23.55 17.94
N SER A 652 18.87 24.26 17.71
CA SER A 652 19.50 25.13 18.68
C SER A 652 19.33 26.61 18.32
N THR A 653 19.56 27.00 17.07
CA THR A 653 19.45 28.40 16.65
C THR A 653 18.00 28.81 16.45
N ILE A 654 17.22 28.02 15.74
CA ILE A 654 15.76 28.21 15.60
C ILE A 654 15.05 27.67 16.85
N GLY A 655 15.22 26.34 17.14
CA GLY A 655 14.59 25.68 18.26
C GLY A 655 13.09 25.93 18.27
N SER A 656 12.55 26.31 19.40
CA SER A 656 11.13 26.63 19.56
C SER A 656 10.78 28.12 19.33
N ARG A 657 11.74 28.92 18.84
CA ARG A 657 11.57 30.39 18.67
C ARG A 657 10.36 30.76 17.82
N TYR A 658 10.03 29.93 16.83
CA TYR A 658 8.92 30.19 15.91
C TYR A 658 7.62 29.44 16.24
N ASP A 659 7.59 28.64 17.29
CA ASP A 659 6.40 27.83 17.62
C ASP A 659 5.13 28.68 17.88
N ALA A 660 5.25 29.84 18.51
CA ALA A 660 4.11 30.71 18.78
C ALA A 660 3.63 31.44 17.52
N ASP A 661 4.55 31.85 16.66
CA ASP A 661 4.23 32.47 15.38
C ASP A 661 3.66 31.45 14.39
N TRP A 662 4.22 30.25 14.37
CA TRP A 662 3.69 29.09 13.67
C TRP A 662 2.23 28.79 14.03
N ASP A 663 1.89 28.77 15.32
CA ASP A 663 0.51 28.54 15.76
C ASP A 663 -0.45 29.65 15.25
N THR A 664 0.03 30.89 15.21
CA THR A 664 -0.71 32.03 14.66
C THR A 664 -0.88 31.89 13.15
N TRP A 665 0.17 31.50 12.44
CA TRP A 665 0.12 31.26 11.00
C TRP A 665 -0.83 30.12 10.64
N LEU A 666 -0.81 28.99 11.41
CA LEU A 666 -1.74 27.88 11.22
C LEU A 666 -3.20 28.31 11.39
N ALA A 667 -3.48 29.21 12.36
CA ALA A 667 -4.82 29.75 12.53
C ALA A 667 -5.27 30.57 11.32
N ALA A 668 -4.38 31.39 10.78
CA ALA A 668 -4.65 32.18 9.57
C ALA A 668 -4.81 31.28 8.34
N CYS A 669 -3.97 30.26 8.22
CA CYS A 669 -4.04 29.25 7.16
C CYS A 669 -5.40 28.53 7.17
N ALA A 670 -5.82 28.03 8.32
CA ALA A 670 -7.14 27.41 8.51
C ALA A 670 -8.30 28.36 8.21
N ALA A 671 -8.10 29.67 8.41
CA ALA A 671 -9.07 30.68 8.06
C ALA A 671 -9.08 31.09 6.58
N GLY A 672 -8.26 30.44 5.74
CA GLY A 672 -8.22 30.63 4.30
C GLY A 672 -7.00 31.41 3.77
N ALA A 673 -6.06 31.83 4.63
CA ALA A 673 -4.88 32.57 4.17
C ALA A 673 -3.92 31.70 3.33
N CYS A 674 -4.00 30.36 3.43
CA CYS A 674 -3.22 29.43 2.63
C CYS A 674 -3.88 29.04 1.29
N GLY A 675 -5.17 29.30 1.11
CA GLY A 675 -5.81 29.08 -0.18
C GLY A 675 -5.23 30.05 -1.23
N SER A 676 -5.09 29.60 -2.47
CA SER A 676 -4.86 30.47 -3.61
C SER A 676 -6.09 31.36 -3.74
N GLY A 677 -6.14 32.44 -2.97
CA GLY A 677 -7.33 33.25 -2.81
C GLY A 677 -8.10 33.42 -4.10
N SER A 678 -9.13 32.64 -4.27
CA SER A 678 -10.13 32.91 -5.27
C SER A 678 -10.80 34.21 -4.89
N THR A 679 -10.21 35.29 -5.36
CA THR A 679 -10.97 36.56 -5.53
C THR A 679 -11.95 36.37 -6.67
N ASN A 680 -12.76 35.31 -6.62
CA ASN A 680 -13.95 35.30 -7.44
C ASN A 680 -14.93 36.34 -6.83
N PRO A 681 -15.51 37.23 -7.62
CA PRO A 681 -16.53 38.11 -7.12
C PRO A 681 -17.66 37.28 -6.49
N PRO A 682 -18.31 37.76 -5.43
CA PRO A 682 -19.43 37.04 -4.84
C PRO A 682 -20.53 36.83 -5.93
N GLY A 683 -20.70 35.57 -6.38
CA GLY A 683 -21.81 35.22 -7.26
C GLY A 683 -21.54 34.31 -8.45
N GLU A 684 -20.29 33.98 -8.79
CA GLU A 684 -20.02 33.06 -9.90
C GLU A 684 -19.31 31.79 -9.41
N ILE A 685 -20.06 30.68 -9.39
CA ILE A 685 -19.51 29.34 -9.07
C ILE A 685 -18.92 28.77 -10.36
N THR A 686 -17.60 28.59 -10.38
CA THR A 686 -16.85 28.03 -11.53
C THR A 686 -16.55 26.54 -11.34
N GLU A 687 -16.09 25.87 -12.40
CA GLU A 687 -15.62 24.50 -12.35
C GLU A 687 -14.48 24.35 -11.33
N CYS A 688 -14.48 23.28 -10.53
CA CYS A 688 -13.40 22.99 -9.58
C CYS A 688 -12.09 22.78 -10.34
N LYS A 689 -11.02 23.34 -9.82
CA LYS A 689 -9.70 23.35 -10.50
C LYS A 689 -8.92 22.06 -10.29
N ASP A 690 -9.32 21.22 -9.33
CA ASP A 690 -8.66 19.95 -9.09
C ASP A 690 -8.73 19.05 -10.32
N THR A 691 -7.66 18.32 -10.58
CA THR A 691 -7.55 17.40 -11.70
C THR A 691 -8.40 16.15 -11.52
N ASP A 692 -8.68 15.75 -10.28
CA ASP A 692 -9.72 14.73 -10.04
C ASP A 692 -11.11 15.35 -10.31
N THR A 693 -11.71 14.93 -11.40
CA THR A 693 -13.03 15.40 -11.84
C THR A 693 -14.16 15.01 -10.87
N ARG A 694 -13.91 14.21 -9.87
CA ARG A 694 -14.86 13.82 -8.82
C ARG A 694 -14.69 14.62 -7.54
N LEU A 695 -13.54 15.26 -7.34
CA LEU A 695 -13.30 16.07 -6.15
C LEU A 695 -13.94 17.44 -6.30
N LEU A 696 -14.86 17.74 -5.40
CA LEU A 696 -15.46 19.05 -5.21
C LEU A 696 -14.62 19.82 -4.19
N GLY A 697 -14.29 21.04 -4.53
CA GLY A 697 -13.62 22.00 -3.65
C GLY A 697 -14.57 22.98 -2.99
N ARG A 698 -14.02 23.98 -2.34
CA ARG A 698 -14.77 25.06 -1.72
C ARG A 698 -15.36 26.00 -2.79
N ASN A 699 -16.68 26.23 -2.77
CA ASN A 699 -17.36 27.17 -3.63
C ASN A 699 -17.07 26.97 -5.13
N CYS A 700 -17.08 25.71 -5.58
CA CYS A 700 -16.92 25.36 -6.99
C CYS A 700 -17.91 24.27 -7.42
N MET A 701 -17.90 23.86 -8.68
CA MET A 701 -18.80 22.83 -9.21
C MET A 701 -18.05 21.76 -10.01
N ARG A 702 -18.69 20.61 -10.15
CA ARG A 702 -18.41 19.62 -11.20
C ARG A 702 -19.59 19.54 -12.14
N SER A 703 -19.32 19.68 -13.42
CA SER A 703 -20.31 19.67 -14.49
C SER A 703 -20.21 18.42 -15.36
N GLU A 704 -21.06 18.31 -16.37
CA GLU A 704 -21.10 17.18 -17.33
C GLU A 704 -21.29 15.79 -16.69
N LEU A 705 -21.89 15.75 -15.49
CA LEU A 705 -22.16 14.52 -14.77
C LEU A 705 -23.28 13.74 -15.46
N LYS A 706 -23.08 12.40 -15.52
CA LYS A 706 -24.03 11.50 -16.16
C LYS A 706 -24.02 10.11 -15.56
N ALA A 707 -25.15 9.43 -15.59
CA ALA A 707 -25.27 8.01 -15.30
C ALA A 707 -26.49 7.43 -16.04
N VAL A 708 -26.44 6.11 -16.27
CA VAL A 708 -27.61 5.36 -16.76
C VAL A 708 -28.59 5.13 -15.61
N LYS A 709 -29.82 4.77 -15.95
CA LYS A 709 -30.82 4.41 -14.94
C LYS A 709 -30.30 3.31 -14.00
N GLY A 710 -30.41 3.56 -12.69
CA GLY A 710 -29.98 2.63 -11.63
C GLY A 710 -28.49 2.72 -11.27
N ASP A 711 -27.74 3.63 -11.87
CA ASP A 711 -26.31 3.84 -11.62
C ASP A 711 -26.05 5.24 -11.01
N TYR A 712 -24.82 5.51 -10.61
CA TYR A 712 -24.43 6.70 -9.88
C TYR A 712 -23.33 7.50 -10.60
N ALA A 713 -23.38 8.83 -10.46
CA ALA A 713 -22.22 9.70 -10.58
C ALA A 713 -21.72 10.03 -9.16
N TYR A 714 -20.50 9.62 -8.83
CA TYR A 714 -19.92 9.76 -7.51
C TYR A 714 -18.99 10.97 -7.42
N LEU A 715 -19.09 11.71 -6.31
CA LEU A 715 -18.27 12.89 -6.01
C LEU A 715 -17.84 12.86 -4.55
N THR A 716 -16.73 13.53 -4.25
CA THR A 716 -16.27 13.74 -2.88
C THR A 716 -16.02 15.22 -2.61
N VAL A 717 -16.01 15.61 -1.33
CA VAL A 717 -15.61 16.93 -0.89
C VAL A 717 -14.85 16.83 0.42
N LEU A 718 -13.70 17.48 0.52
CA LEU A 718 -12.94 17.58 1.75
C LEU A 718 -13.45 18.77 2.56
N ILE A 719 -13.94 18.51 3.77
CA ILE A 719 -14.48 19.54 4.65
C ILE A 719 -13.44 19.97 5.69
N PRO A 720 -12.97 21.21 5.65
CA PRO A 720 -12.04 21.73 6.66
C PRO A 720 -12.65 21.77 8.06
N ALA A 721 -11.78 21.61 9.07
CA ALA A 721 -12.21 21.82 10.45
C ALA A 721 -12.73 23.25 10.67
N GLY A 722 -13.82 23.37 11.43
CA GLY A 722 -14.48 24.66 11.68
C GLY A 722 -15.49 25.10 10.63
N THR A 723 -15.76 24.30 9.62
CA THR A 723 -16.85 24.53 8.68
C THR A 723 -18.20 24.50 9.42
N THR A 724 -18.92 25.57 9.35
CA THR A 724 -20.22 25.71 10.05
C THR A 724 -21.39 25.20 9.22
N GLN A 725 -21.24 25.19 7.89
CA GLN A 725 -22.29 24.75 6.99
C GLN A 725 -21.68 24.30 5.66
N LEU A 726 -22.16 23.17 5.13
CA LEU A 726 -21.92 22.70 3.77
C LEU A 726 -23.26 22.70 3.05
N LYS A 727 -23.35 23.45 1.94
CA LYS A 727 -24.48 23.38 1.04
C LYS A 727 -24.06 22.67 -0.24
N ILE A 728 -24.85 21.68 -0.65
CA ILE A 728 -24.65 20.88 -1.86
C ILE A 728 -25.86 21.11 -2.76
N THR A 729 -25.64 21.51 -4.00
CA THR A 729 -26.73 21.74 -4.98
C THR A 729 -26.42 20.96 -6.25
N ALA A 730 -27.34 20.07 -6.64
CA ALA A 730 -27.38 19.47 -7.96
C ALA A 730 -28.32 20.25 -8.85
N SER A 731 -28.00 20.43 -10.14
CA SER A 731 -28.84 21.15 -11.09
C SER A 731 -28.45 20.92 -12.55
N GLY A 732 -29.34 21.30 -13.48
CA GLY A 732 -29.08 21.28 -14.92
C GLY A 732 -29.10 19.88 -15.54
N GLY A 733 -28.64 19.78 -16.80
CA GLY A 733 -28.68 18.55 -17.57
C GLY A 733 -30.07 18.10 -17.99
N THR A 734 -30.15 16.83 -18.41
CA THR A 734 -31.41 16.16 -18.80
C THR A 734 -31.56 14.87 -17.97
N GLY A 735 -32.79 14.35 -17.92
CA GLY A 735 -33.05 13.10 -17.19
C GLY A 735 -33.55 13.36 -15.77
N ASP A 736 -33.31 12.41 -14.88
CA ASP A 736 -33.83 12.42 -13.51
C ASP A 736 -32.81 11.76 -12.55
N ALA A 737 -32.23 12.56 -11.64
CA ALA A 737 -31.19 12.12 -10.72
C ALA A 737 -31.45 12.63 -9.31
N ASP A 738 -31.56 11.75 -8.37
CA ASP A 738 -31.64 12.03 -6.94
C ASP A 738 -30.26 12.30 -6.33
N LEU A 739 -30.16 13.24 -5.38
CA LEU A 739 -28.96 13.62 -4.67
C LEU A 739 -28.84 12.90 -3.31
N TYR A 740 -27.74 12.22 -3.08
CA TYR A 740 -27.40 11.54 -1.83
C TYR A 740 -26.11 12.08 -1.25
N TYR A 741 -26.03 12.12 0.09
CA TYR A 741 -24.86 12.57 0.83
C TYR A 741 -24.57 11.62 1.99
N SER A 742 -23.28 11.37 2.25
CA SER A 742 -22.78 10.64 3.41
C SER A 742 -21.51 11.28 3.95
N ALA A 743 -21.36 11.32 5.27
CA ALA A 743 -20.18 11.83 5.96
C ALA A 743 -19.08 10.79 6.19
N LYS A 744 -19.28 9.54 5.78
CA LYS A 744 -18.37 8.44 6.16
C LYS A 744 -17.99 7.51 5.01
N GLU A 745 -18.84 7.35 4.04
CA GLU A 745 -18.68 6.35 2.97
C GLU A 745 -19.53 6.77 1.76
N TRP A 746 -19.31 6.11 0.63
CA TRP A 746 -20.03 6.42 -0.59
C TRP A 746 -21.54 6.44 -0.40
N ALA A 747 -22.15 7.59 -0.70
CA ALA A 747 -23.58 7.73 -0.59
C ALA A 747 -24.29 6.91 -1.68
N THR A 748 -25.30 6.14 -1.26
CA THR A 748 -26.13 5.32 -2.16
C THR A 748 -27.60 5.46 -1.77
N THR A 749 -28.51 4.87 -2.54
CA THR A 749 -29.94 4.85 -2.22
C THR A 749 -30.24 4.18 -0.86
N GLU A 750 -29.31 3.43 -0.32
CA GLU A 750 -29.43 2.65 0.92
C GLU A 750 -28.52 3.14 2.03
N VAL A 751 -27.35 3.69 1.67
CA VAL A 751 -26.34 4.22 2.60
C VAL A 751 -26.21 5.70 2.38
N TYR A 752 -26.76 6.52 3.25
CA TYR A 752 -26.69 7.97 3.20
C TYR A 752 -26.88 8.57 4.59
N THR A 753 -26.32 9.73 4.79
CA THR A 753 -26.60 10.56 5.98
C THR A 753 -27.80 11.46 5.71
N ASP A 754 -27.89 12.00 4.49
CA ASP A 754 -28.98 12.85 4.04
C ASP A 754 -29.21 12.67 2.54
N LYS A 755 -30.41 13.04 2.04
CA LYS A 755 -30.75 12.97 0.63
C LYS A 755 -31.79 14.01 0.22
N SER A 756 -31.77 14.37 -1.05
CA SER A 756 -32.82 15.13 -1.72
C SER A 756 -33.27 14.34 -2.94
N VAL A 757 -34.55 13.95 -2.97
CA VAL A 757 -35.14 13.11 -4.00
C VAL A 757 -36.39 13.77 -4.59
N GLY A 758 -36.64 13.58 -5.87
CA GLY A 758 -37.76 14.15 -6.55
C GLY A 758 -37.58 14.12 -8.07
N ALA A 759 -38.51 14.67 -8.83
CA ALA A 759 -38.39 14.67 -10.28
C ALA A 759 -37.39 15.71 -10.79
N GLY A 760 -36.52 15.30 -11.70
CA GLY A 760 -35.49 16.15 -12.32
C GLY A 760 -34.17 16.15 -11.57
N ASN A 761 -33.27 17.08 -11.91
CA ASN A 761 -31.91 17.13 -11.35
C ASN A 761 -31.74 18.32 -10.37
N GLU A 762 -32.83 19.02 -10.00
CA GLU A 762 -32.75 20.21 -9.13
C GLU A 762 -32.89 19.77 -7.65
N HIS A 763 -31.77 19.58 -6.98
CA HIS A 763 -31.72 19.12 -5.60
C HIS A 763 -30.80 19.96 -4.75
N THR A 764 -31.11 20.15 -3.47
CA THR A 764 -30.25 20.86 -2.51
C THR A 764 -30.25 20.16 -1.16
N LEU A 765 -29.08 20.04 -0.58
CA LEU A 765 -28.84 19.57 0.80
C LEU A 765 -28.05 20.65 1.56
N THR A 766 -28.32 20.75 2.86
CA THR A 766 -27.59 21.65 3.74
C THR A 766 -27.20 20.89 5.00
N VAL A 767 -25.90 20.68 5.19
CA VAL A 767 -25.34 20.01 6.34
C VAL A 767 -24.79 21.06 7.30
N ASN A 768 -25.28 21.12 8.51
CA ASN A 768 -24.82 22.07 9.53
C ASN A 768 -23.74 21.42 10.41
N ASN A 769 -22.66 22.17 10.66
CA ASN A 769 -21.49 21.72 11.41
C ASN A 769 -20.98 20.33 10.95
N PRO A 770 -20.67 20.17 9.64
CA PRO A 770 -20.12 18.93 9.14
C PRO A 770 -18.81 18.60 9.87
N ALA A 771 -18.56 17.33 10.14
CA ALA A 771 -17.29 16.90 10.70
C ALA A 771 -16.16 17.23 9.70
N PRO A 772 -14.94 17.54 10.16
CA PRO A 772 -13.82 17.68 9.23
C PRO A 772 -13.47 16.32 8.61
N GLY A 773 -12.99 16.35 7.37
CA GLY A 773 -12.64 15.15 6.61
C GLY A 773 -13.42 15.01 5.31
N TYR A 774 -13.25 13.89 4.64
CA TYR A 774 -13.94 13.64 3.38
C TYR A 774 -15.40 13.26 3.58
N HIS A 775 -16.22 13.84 2.71
CA HIS A 775 -17.63 13.56 2.62
C HIS A 775 -17.97 13.15 1.19
N PHE A 776 -18.96 12.31 1.05
CA PHE A 776 -19.29 11.61 -0.18
C PHE A 776 -20.66 12.04 -0.68
N ILE A 777 -20.72 12.34 -1.98
CA ILE A 777 -21.89 12.85 -2.65
C ILE A 777 -22.16 11.99 -3.87
N SER A 778 -23.43 11.66 -4.15
CA SER A 778 -23.78 10.91 -5.34
C SER A 778 -25.03 11.43 -5.99
N LEU A 779 -25.05 11.44 -7.31
CA LEU A 779 -26.26 11.54 -8.10
C LEU A 779 -26.69 10.13 -8.55
N TYR A 780 -27.86 9.68 -8.14
CA TYR A 780 -28.43 8.39 -8.55
C TYR A 780 -29.42 8.60 -9.69
N GLY A 781 -29.21 7.96 -10.83
CA GLY A 781 -30.13 8.02 -11.96
C GLY A 781 -31.41 7.24 -11.71
N THR A 782 -32.47 7.90 -11.34
CA THR A 782 -33.82 7.31 -11.34
C THR A 782 -34.33 7.08 -12.76
N GLU A 783 -33.90 7.94 -13.68
CA GLU A 783 -33.84 7.73 -15.13
C GLU A 783 -32.42 8.11 -15.59
N GLN A 784 -32.05 7.73 -16.82
CA GLN A 784 -30.75 8.17 -17.37
C GLN A 784 -30.68 9.70 -17.37
N PHE A 785 -29.60 10.26 -16.82
CA PHE A 785 -29.34 11.69 -16.85
C PHE A 785 -28.01 12.00 -17.55
N ASP A 786 -27.87 13.19 -18.12
CA ASP A 786 -26.65 13.66 -18.79
C ASP A 786 -26.53 15.19 -18.67
N GLY A 787 -25.29 15.68 -18.43
CA GLY A 787 -24.99 17.09 -18.32
C GLY A 787 -25.42 17.75 -16.99
N ALA A 788 -25.72 16.96 -15.96
CA ALA A 788 -25.97 17.50 -14.62
C ALA A 788 -24.71 18.10 -14.00
N LYS A 789 -24.87 19.02 -13.05
CA LYS A 789 -23.77 19.60 -12.27
C LYS A 789 -24.06 19.54 -10.79
N VAL A 790 -23.00 19.41 -9.98
CA VAL A 790 -23.07 19.52 -8.53
C VAL A 790 -22.16 20.64 -8.06
N THR A 791 -22.67 21.50 -7.19
CA THR A 791 -21.92 22.57 -6.54
C THR A 791 -21.81 22.36 -5.06
N THR A 792 -20.71 22.80 -4.46
CA THR A 792 -20.51 22.84 -3.02
C THR A 792 -20.19 24.27 -2.58
N GLU A 793 -20.85 24.71 -1.50
CA GLU A 793 -20.64 26.03 -0.88
C GLU A 793 -20.39 25.83 0.61
N PHE A 794 -19.22 26.28 1.13
CA PHE A 794 -18.87 26.19 2.55
C PHE A 794 -17.73 27.13 2.95
#